data_26b742b05953785b69621603b4b0d195
#
_entry.id   26b742b05953785b69621603b4b0d195
#
_cell.length_a   1.000
_cell.length_b   1.000
_cell.length_c   1.000
_cell.angle_alpha   90.00
_cell.angle_beta   90.00
_cell.angle_gamma   90.00
#
_symmetry.space_group_name_H-M   'P 1'
#
loop_
_entity.id
_entity.type
_entity.pdbx_description
1 polymer ?
#
loop_
_entity_poly.entity_id
_entity_poly.type
_entity_poly.pdbx_seq_one_letter_code
_entity_poly.pdbx_strand_id
1 'polypeptide(L)'
;MKENHGIRHIEWNISLQWMKRQRKYCMMVVCVAILACMLMQTGFLITDGISSAVMNQRKNIYGEWEYGLVNMDADSQTLIEDHPFIESKGKIQIYGVLAGSYMDNKQANIGTMDQTAWNLGHLQMLKGRLPENEQEIAMESGMLTALGYQGEPGEKIALNIVTTTEYQNDMDGKAYTYTLCGVIKDYQVNWDICNRNRFPTGIVTEAGAERIGSPLESHMLIRADKGESVYEDLKKSDKLTCGMEENAKWNQDVGKQMPYIGFLQAIRVVIAVSAACVLYLMVSHSVQKRQEMWKILDALGMEKKQMYQILIFEACACYLIASITGMGLGTLTYLAAMKGWEKILGYPLAAKVTGKAYAGTLLYSFFVFSFSYFFSCMKLNKFRKGGTDRQKIKLSKRKNQITRLTPLSMVLCDWNYRKLRKGIQILLIASVLVICGTGYFEIRSEWEELARDRQYTGNGYMLNVQPDSNTQGISKPTVQTLSQIEGVESAEAYYSTDSDERNETEYTIALSEYEQSPYIEKILETEQLFKENVNAHNISFHVLGVTRWEDLQRFLVDVQEGTVTREQFEGGNFCILVLNPLREQDGMYLPWNTKEMVKDSDIQESQIKAGDQLSVTCHREKEAQTKQIRVNAILRASSEKNIHPPYPGGTGIYAITGKNFWKQYGIDSVDDYCEQVRIMLNDTADAYDAETHILSCVKKAGNIDLINYHEEYAGRQQTCYSVTGTFIIFGIFYLIMVIIVVSQLLEAERQDKARNHQILYALGMENVFFKKMRYIEVVLECGIALILGVVGVMIYYVIK
;
A
#
# COMPACT_ATOMS: atom_id res chain seq x y z
N MET A 1 49.11 -39.22 -11.06
CA MET A 1 48.01 -38.60 -10.27
C MET A 1 48.45 -37.84 -9.01
N LYS A 2 49.72 -37.82 -8.63
CA LYS A 2 50.27 -37.10 -7.46
C LYS A 2 50.81 -35.69 -7.76
N GLU A 3 50.99 -35.29 -9.00
CA GLU A 3 51.54 -33.99 -9.39
C GLU A 3 50.56 -32.83 -9.34
N ASN A 4 49.22 -33.12 -9.39
CA ASN A 4 48.21 -32.05 -9.41
C ASN A 4 47.91 -31.38 -8.04
N HIS A 5 48.31 -31.97 -6.91
CA HIS A 5 48.05 -31.42 -5.59
C HIS A 5 49.01 -30.29 -5.20
N GLY A 6 50.26 -30.36 -5.64
CA GLY A 6 51.30 -29.35 -5.34
C GLY A 6 51.07 -28.03 -6.04
N ILE A 7 50.50 -28.07 -7.24
CA ILE A 7 50.28 -26.89 -8.10
C ILE A 7 49.11 -26.02 -7.57
N ARG A 8 48.05 -26.65 -7.06
CA ARG A 8 46.90 -25.93 -6.46
C ARG A 8 47.25 -25.11 -5.22
N HIS A 9 48.30 -25.52 -4.47
CA HIS A 9 48.80 -24.79 -3.33
C HIS A 9 49.59 -23.53 -3.71
N ILE A 10 50.20 -23.48 -4.89
CA ILE A 10 51.03 -22.33 -5.32
C ILE A 10 50.14 -21.15 -5.71
N GLU A 11 49.07 -21.35 -6.49
CA GLU A 11 48.14 -20.32 -6.93
C GLU A 11 47.42 -19.68 -5.73
N TRP A 12 46.98 -20.50 -4.78
CA TRP A 12 46.37 -20.04 -3.53
C TRP A 12 47.36 -19.21 -2.69
N ASN A 13 48.58 -19.67 -2.53
CA ASN A 13 49.64 -18.94 -1.77
C ASN A 13 50.00 -17.60 -2.42
N ILE A 14 50.07 -17.53 -3.77
CA ILE A 14 50.30 -16.28 -4.49
C ILE A 14 49.14 -15.31 -4.26
N SER A 15 47.90 -15.78 -4.36
CA SER A 15 46.72 -14.97 -4.07
C SER A 15 46.72 -14.42 -2.67
N LEU A 16 46.99 -15.26 -1.65
CA LEU A 16 47.05 -14.85 -0.24
C LEU A 16 48.19 -13.86 0.05
N GLN A 17 49.38 -14.11 -0.46
CA GLN A 17 50.52 -13.17 -0.30
C GLN A 17 50.22 -11.82 -0.93
N TRP A 18 49.56 -11.83 -2.10
CA TRP A 18 49.17 -10.60 -2.76
C TRP A 18 48.13 -9.84 -1.93
N MET A 19 47.08 -10.49 -1.46
CA MET A 19 46.05 -9.89 -0.59
C MET A 19 46.68 -9.29 0.68
N LYS A 20 47.63 -9.97 1.29
CA LYS A 20 48.41 -9.46 2.46
C LYS A 20 49.22 -8.22 2.12
N ARG A 21 49.90 -8.19 0.96
CA ARG A 21 50.73 -7.05 0.52
C ARG A 21 49.87 -5.82 0.13
N GLN A 22 48.65 -6.01 -0.34
CA GLN A 22 47.73 -4.95 -0.78
C GLN A 22 46.52 -4.82 0.16
N ARG A 23 46.72 -4.95 1.47
CA ARG A 23 45.65 -4.95 2.50
C ARG A 23 44.66 -3.80 2.36
N LYS A 24 45.14 -2.55 2.18
CA LYS A 24 44.29 -1.36 2.03
C LYS A 24 43.33 -1.50 0.85
N TYR A 25 43.83 -1.98 -0.27
CA TYR A 25 43.03 -2.18 -1.46
C TYR A 25 41.98 -3.32 -1.29
N CYS A 26 42.42 -4.48 -0.78
CA CYS A 26 41.51 -5.60 -0.53
C CYS A 26 40.43 -5.23 0.48
N MET A 27 40.79 -4.52 1.56
CA MET A 27 39.79 -4.01 2.51
C MET A 27 38.74 -3.14 1.85
N MET A 28 39.11 -2.24 0.94
CA MET A 28 38.17 -1.37 0.26
C MET A 28 37.21 -2.14 -0.67
N VAL A 29 37.74 -3.11 -1.42
CA VAL A 29 36.89 -3.99 -2.28
C VAL A 29 35.91 -4.74 -1.39
N VAL A 30 36.37 -5.31 -0.27
CA VAL A 30 35.52 -6.02 0.68
C VAL A 30 34.49 -5.07 1.32
N CYS A 31 34.89 -3.85 1.74
CA CYS A 31 33.96 -2.88 2.32
C CYS A 31 32.82 -2.50 1.35
N VAL A 32 33.15 -2.20 0.09
CA VAL A 32 32.13 -1.89 -0.93
C VAL A 32 31.23 -3.10 -1.18
N ALA A 33 31.80 -4.29 -1.25
CA ALA A 33 31.03 -5.51 -1.42
C ALA A 33 30.13 -5.82 -0.22
N ILE A 34 30.59 -5.59 1.01
CA ILE A 34 29.80 -5.70 2.25
C ILE A 34 28.61 -4.74 2.18
N LEU A 35 28.85 -3.45 1.85
CA LEU A 35 27.77 -2.46 1.74
C LEU A 35 26.74 -2.86 0.66
N ALA A 36 27.19 -3.34 -0.47
CA ALA A 36 26.29 -3.82 -1.53
C ALA A 36 25.45 -5.02 -1.07
N CYS A 37 26.09 -6.03 -0.44
CA CYS A 37 25.39 -7.20 0.10
C CYS A 37 24.41 -6.80 1.24
N MET A 38 24.82 -5.87 2.11
CA MET A 38 24.00 -5.32 3.20
C MET A 38 22.75 -4.63 2.65
N LEU A 39 22.90 -3.74 1.66
CA LEU A 39 21.76 -3.07 1.00
C LEU A 39 20.81 -4.05 0.33
N MET A 40 21.34 -5.06 -0.34
CA MET A 40 20.53 -6.11 -0.94
C MET A 40 19.75 -6.90 0.09
N GLN A 41 20.42 -7.36 1.15
CA GLN A 41 19.79 -8.13 2.23
C GLN A 41 18.69 -7.33 2.93
N THR A 42 19.00 -6.08 3.30
CA THR A 42 18.03 -5.17 3.91
C THR A 42 16.83 -4.96 2.98
N GLY A 43 17.06 -4.75 1.68
CA GLY A 43 15.99 -4.57 0.69
C GLY A 43 15.09 -5.78 0.51
N PHE A 44 15.64 -6.99 0.50
CA PHE A 44 14.84 -8.21 0.44
C PHE A 44 14.01 -8.38 1.72
N LEU A 45 14.63 -8.21 2.90
CA LEU A 45 13.93 -8.37 4.18
C LEU A 45 12.85 -7.32 4.39
N ILE A 46 13.07 -6.05 4.01
CA ILE A 46 12.05 -5.01 4.09
C ILE A 46 10.87 -5.34 3.17
N THR A 47 11.12 -5.73 1.92
CA THR A 47 10.04 -6.08 0.99
C THR A 47 9.23 -7.26 1.51
N ASP A 48 9.88 -8.35 1.94
CA ASP A 48 9.22 -9.53 2.48
C ASP A 48 8.52 -9.21 3.82
N GLY A 49 9.13 -8.37 4.66
CA GLY A 49 8.59 -7.96 5.96
C GLY A 49 7.32 -7.13 5.82
N ILE A 50 7.34 -6.11 4.96
CA ILE A 50 6.16 -5.26 4.71
C ILE A 50 5.02 -6.09 4.11
N SER A 51 5.29 -6.89 3.07
CA SER A 51 4.27 -7.76 2.48
C SER A 51 3.68 -8.72 3.51
N SER A 52 4.52 -9.30 4.38
CA SER A 52 4.06 -10.19 5.44
C SER A 52 3.26 -9.44 6.53
N ALA A 53 3.64 -8.23 6.88
CA ALA A 53 2.93 -7.41 7.86
C ALA A 53 1.52 -7.05 7.37
N VAL A 54 1.40 -6.60 6.13
CA VAL A 54 0.10 -6.29 5.51
C VAL A 54 -0.77 -7.53 5.39
N MET A 55 -0.22 -8.66 4.95
CA MET A 55 -0.98 -9.91 4.89
C MET A 55 -1.43 -10.37 6.27
N ASN A 56 -0.59 -10.24 7.30
CA ASN A 56 -0.98 -10.58 8.67
C ASN A 56 -2.06 -9.63 9.21
N GLN A 57 -1.96 -8.33 8.93
CA GLN A 57 -2.98 -7.36 9.31
C GLN A 57 -4.32 -7.69 8.65
N ARG A 58 -4.35 -7.90 7.33
CA ARG A 58 -5.56 -8.33 6.62
C ARG A 58 -6.16 -9.61 7.19
N LYS A 59 -5.31 -10.60 7.47
CA LYS A 59 -5.68 -11.86 8.06
C LYS A 59 -6.38 -11.68 9.41
N ASN A 60 -5.85 -10.79 10.24
CA ASN A 60 -6.42 -10.50 11.56
C ASN A 60 -7.72 -9.68 11.52
N ILE A 61 -7.94 -8.90 10.44
CA ILE A 61 -9.12 -8.04 10.30
C ILE A 61 -10.21 -8.75 9.52
N TYR A 62 -9.86 -9.33 8.35
CA TYR A 62 -10.82 -9.87 7.40
C TYR A 62 -10.87 -11.41 7.38
N GLY A 63 -10.00 -12.09 8.15
CA GLY A 63 -9.81 -13.53 8.04
C GLY A 63 -8.99 -13.95 6.83
N GLU A 64 -8.71 -15.27 6.70
CA GLU A 64 -8.04 -15.87 5.53
C GLU A 64 -8.97 -16.75 4.70
N TRP A 65 -10.28 -16.64 4.91
CA TRP A 65 -11.27 -17.26 4.06
C TRP A 65 -11.39 -16.48 2.73
N GLU A 66 -11.66 -17.18 1.64
CA GLU A 66 -11.79 -16.58 0.31
C GLU A 66 -13.24 -16.34 -0.07
N TYR A 67 -14.12 -17.27 0.28
CA TYR A 67 -15.56 -17.17 0.04
C TYR A 67 -16.36 -17.58 1.28
N GLY A 68 -17.43 -16.84 1.53
CA GLY A 68 -18.44 -17.14 2.55
C GLY A 68 -19.73 -17.62 1.88
N LEU A 69 -20.23 -18.76 2.30
CA LEU A 69 -21.47 -19.34 1.82
C LEU A 69 -22.53 -19.17 2.89
N VAL A 70 -23.66 -18.58 2.54
CA VAL A 70 -24.72 -18.25 3.49
C VAL A 70 -26.03 -18.96 3.14
N ASN A 71 -26.76 -19.42 4.16
CA ASN A 71 -28.03 -20.15 4.02
C ASN A 71 -27.90 -21.42 3.18
N MET A 72 -26.91 -22.25 3.52
CA MET A 72 -26.67 -23.50 2.80
C MET A 72 -27.74 -24.54 3.12
N ASP A 73 -28.24 -25.18 2.06
CA ASP A 73 -29.03 -26.40 2.14
C ASP A 73 -28.13 -27.67 2.11
N ALA A 74 -28.72 -28.84 2.28
CA ALA A 74 -28.01 -30.12 2.29
C ALA A 74 -27.31 -30.42 0.96
N ASP A 75 -27.87 -30.02 -0.16
CA ASP A 75 -27.33 -30.27 -1.49
C ASP A 75 -26.09 -29.38 -1.75
N SER A 76 -26.17 -28.10 -1.40
CA SER A 76 -25.03 -27.18 -1.44
C SER A 76 -23.91 -27.63 -0.50
N GLN A 77 -24.22 -28.11 0.69
CA GLN A 77 -23.23 -28.61 1.63
C GLN A 77 -22.48 -29.83 1.05
N THR A 78 -23.21 -30.81 0.47
CA THR A 78 -22.58 -31.99 -0.13
C THR A 78 -21.71 -31.63 -1.32
N LEU A 79 -22.13 -30.67 -2.17
CA LEU A 79 -21.36 -30.18 -3.30
C LEU A 79 -20.00 -29.63 -2.87
N ILE A 80 -19.98 -28.87 -1.78
CA ILE A 80 -18.77 -28.24 -1.27
C ILE A 80 -17.89 -29.24 -0.52
N GLU A 81 -18.48 -30.18 0.25
CA GLU A 81 -17.73 -31.19 0.94
C GLU A 81 -16.94 -32.09 -0.04
N ASP A 82 -17.49 -32.39 -1.19
CA ASP A 82 -16.88 -33.24 -2.21
C ASP A 82 -15.95 -32.50 -3.18
N HIS A 83 -15.87 -31.16 -3.12
CA HIS A 83 -15.11 -30.37 -4.09
C HIS A 83 -13.59 -30.52 -3.90
N PRO A 84 -12.84 -30.96 -4.94
CA PRO A 84 -11.44 -31.37 -4.80
C PRO A 84 -10.44 -30.23 -4.58
N PHE A 85 -10.81 -29.00 -4.94
CA PHE A 85 -9.92 -27.83 -4.84
C PHE A 85 -10.18 -26.96 -3.62
N ILE A 86 -11.12 -27.33 -2.74
CA ILE A 86 -11.35 -26.63 -1.48
C ILE A 86 -10.45 -27.24 -0.41
N GLU A 87 -9.47 -26.44 0.07
CA GLU A 87 -8.48 -26.87 1.06
C GLU A 87 -9.05 -26.93 2.48
N SER A 88 -9.85 -25.94 2.85
CA SER A 88 -10.38 -25.77 4.21
C SER A 88 -11.84 -25.35 4.18
N LYS A 89 -12.64 -25.95 5.05
CA LYS A 89 -14.08 -25.77 5.16
C LYS A 89 -14.42 -25.54 6.63
N GLY A 90 -14.91 -24.37 6.96
CA GLY A 90 -15.27 -23.98 8.33
C GLY A 90 -16.77 -23.84 8.46
N LYS A 91 -17.42 -24.67 9.32
CA LYS A 91 -18.86 -24.70 9.49
C LYS A 91 -19.32 -23.75 10.59
N ILE A 92 -20.39 -23.01 10.31
CA ILE A 92 -21.04 -22.08 11.24
C ILE A 92 -22.54 -22.32 11.19
N GLN A 93 -23.18 -22.43 12.35
CA GLN A 93 -24.63 -22.63 12.44
C GLN A 93 -25.23 -21.66 13.44
N ILE A 94 -26.36 -21.06 13.06
CA ILE A 94 -27.14 -20.15 13.90
C ILE A 94 -28.33 -20.93 14.46
N TYR A 95 -28.56 -20.84 15.76
CA TYR A 95 -29.64 -21.55 16.46
C TYR A 95 -30.69 -20.61 17.05
N GLY A 96 -30.34 -19.35 17.22
CA GLY A 96 -31.27 -18.37 17.76
C GLY A 96 -30.76 -16.94 17.62
N VAL A 97 -31.66 -16.01 17.80
CA VAL A 97 -31.42 -14.58 17.77
C VAL A 97 -31.86 -13.98 19.09
N LEU A 98 -31.17 -12.99 19.61
CA LEU A 98 -31.59 -12.31 20.83
C LEU A 98 -32.92 -11.60 20.62
N ALA A 99 -33.85 -11.80 21.55
CA ALA A 99 -35.14 -11.11 21.57
C ALA A 99 -34.92 -9.59 21.54
N GLY A 100 -35.73 -8.87 20.79
CA GLY A 100 -35.57 -7.43 20.54
C GLY A 100 -34.55 -7.10 19.44
N SER A 101 -33.74 -8.04 18.99
CA SER A 101 -32.76 -7.81 17.90
C SER A 101 -33.46 -7.53 16.58
N TYR A 102 -34.62 -8.10 16.34
CA TYR A 102 -35.43 -7.81 15.14
C TYR A 102 -36.21 -6.51 15.25
N MET A 103 -36.75 -6.19 16.44
CA MET A 103 -37.52 -4.94 16.62
C MET A 103 -36.66 -3.70 16.65
N ASP A 104 -35.48 -3.82 17.28
CA ASP A 104 -34.49 -2.74 17.37
C ASP A 104 -33.31 -2.94 16.39
N ASN A 105 -33.38 -3.97 15.52
CA ASN A 105 -32.30 -4.45 14.65
C ASN A 105 -30.94 -4.65 15.33
N LYS A 106 -30.96 -5.00 16.60
CA LYS A 106 -29.78 -5.41 17.35
C LYS A 106 -29.42 -6.83 16.94
N GLN A 107 -28.91 -7.02 15.78
CA GLN A 107 -28.62 -8.31 15.19
C GLN A 107 -27.54 -9.04 16.01
N ALA A 108 -27.98 -9.84 16.95
CA ALA A 108 -27.13 -10.67 17.78
C ALA A 108 -27.56 -12.11 17.66
N ASN A 109 -26.77 -12.89 16.98
CA ASN A 109 -27.02 -14.30 16.72
C ASN A 109 -26.28 -15.16 17.74
N ILE A 110 -26.93 -16.23 18.18
CA ILE A 110 -26.32 -17.27 19.00
C ILE A 110 -26.17 -18.53 18.16
N GLY A 111 -24.96 -19.06 18.14
CA GLY A 111 -24.66 -20.19 17.27
C GLY A 111 -23.41 -20.97 17.65
N THR A 112 -23.06 -21.88 16.76
CA THR A 112 -21.84 -22.69 16.86
C THR A 112 -20.89 -22.32 15.74
N MET A 113 -19.61 -22.47 16.01
CA MET A 113 -18.53 -22.28 15.04
C MET A 113 -17.49 -23.37 15.29
N ASP A 114 -17.16 -24.13 14.23
CA ASP A 114 -16.12 -25.15 14.36
C ASP A 114 -14.72 -24.53 14.42
N GLN A 115 -13.73 -25.34 14.79
CA GLN A 115 -12.34 -24.88 14.93
C GLN A 115 -11.75 -24.40 13.59
N THR A 116 -12.23 -24.94 12.47
CA THR A 116 -11.77 -24.55 11.14
C THR A 116 -12.29 -23.16 10.78
N ALA A 117 -13.57 -22.87 11.03
CA ALA A 117 -14.14 -21.55 10.84
C ALA A 117 -13.48 -20.50 11.73
N TRP A 118 -13.24 -20.84 13.02
CA TRP A 118 -12.50 -19.98 13.94
C TRP A 118 -11.10 -19.63 13.40
N ASN A 119 -10.38 -20.64 12.91
CA ASN A 119 -9.04 -20.45 12.37
C ASN A 119 -9.05 -19.65 11.05
N LEU A 120 -9.98 -19.94 10.12
CA LEU A 120 -10.14 -19.20 8.88
C LEU A 120 -10.53 -17.74 9.11
N GLY A 121 -11.36 -17.50 10.14
CA GLY A 121 -11.75 -16.16 10.56
C GLY A 121 -10.65 -15.38 11.26
N HIS A 122 -9.59 -16.06 11.72
CA HIS A 122 -8.55 -15.46 12.58
C HIS A 122 -9.11 -14.73 13.80
N LEU A 123 -10.18 -15.28 14.38
CA LEU A 123 -10.87 -14.66 15.50
C LEU A 123 -9.96 -14.58 16.73
N GLN A 124 -10.02 -13.45 17.43
CA GLN A 124 -9.17 -13.18 18.58
C GLN A 124 -9.97 -13.29 19.88
N MET A 125 -9.46 -14.11 20.79
CA MET A 125 -9.96 -14.17 22.15
C MET A 125 -9.28 -13.09 22.99
N LEU A 126 -10.03 -12.16 23.55
CA LEU A 126 -9.50 -11.07 24.37
C LEU A 126 -9.30 -11.50 25.81
N LYS A 127 -10.29 -12.23 26.35
CA LYS A 127 -10.25 -12.78 27.70
C LYS A 127 -10.86 -14.19 27.71
N GLY A 128 -10.37 -15.06 28.55
CA GLY A 128 -10.95 -16.37 28.75
C GLY A 128 -10.63 -17.39 27.65
N ARG A 129 -11.61 -18.24 27.30
CA ARG A 129 -11.49 -19.36 26.36
C ARG A 129 -12.79 -19.60 25.60
N LEU A 130 -12.75 -20.47 24.59
CA LEU A 130 -13.96 -20.99 23.94
C LEU A 130 -14.79 -21.87 24.91
N PRO A 131 -16.13 -21.98 24.68
CA PRO A 131 -17.01 -22.81 25.47
C PRO A 131 -16.62 -24.30 25.41
N GLU A 132 -16.63 -24.97 26.54
CA GLU A 132 -16.42 -26.42 26.66
C GLU A 132 -17.67 -27.16 27.19
N ASN A 133 -18.55 -26.43 27.83
CA ASN A 133 -19.77 -26.97 28.46
C ASN A 133 -21.03 -26.36 27.86
N GLU A 134 -22.16 -27.04 27.94
CA GLU A 134 -23.45 -26.60 27.38
C GLU A 134 -24.03 -25.31 28.02
N GLN A 135 -23.53 -24.89 29.16
CA GLN A 135 -23.97 -23.69 29.90
C GLN A 135 -22.96 -22.53 29.72
N GLU A 136 -21.93 -22.71 28.91
CA GLU A 136 -20.94 -21.69 28.67
C GLU A 136 -21.22 -20.96 27.36
N ILE A 137 -20.83 -19.67 27.30
CA ILE A 137 -20.89 -18.83 26.11
C ILE A 137 -19.64 -17.97 26.02
N ALA A 138 -19.10 -17.81 24.81
CA ALA A 138 -18.16 -16.77 24.48
C ALA A 138 -18.86 -15.72 23.60
N MET A 139 -18.68 -14.43 23.88
CA MET A 139 -19.44 -13.37 23.21
C MET A 139 -18.54 -12.20 22.82
N GLU A 140 -18.95 -11.49 21.75
CA GLU A 140 -18.27 -10.27 21.31
C GLU A 140 -18.33 -9.17 22.38
N SER A 141 -17.21 -8.42 22.51
CA SER A 141 -17.04 -7.40 23.54
C SER A 141 -18.05 -6.25 23.43
N GLY A 142 -18.32 -5.76 22.22
CA GLY A 142 -19.29 -4.69 21.99
C GLY A 142 -20.73 -5.09 22.33
N MET A 143 -21.10 -6.38 22.10
CA MET A 143 -22.42 -6.87 22.49
C MET A 143 -22.55 -7.01 24.01
N LEU A 144 -21.54 -7.53 24.70
CA LEU A 144 -21.54 -7.60 26.18
C LEU A 144 -21.73 -6.19 26.78
N THR A 145 -21.00 -5.21 26.30
CA THR A 145 -21.14 -3.81 26.71
C THR A 145 -22.52 -3.24 26.39
N ALA A 146 -23.08 -3.57 25.21
CA ALA A 146 -24.44 -3.14 24.82
C ALA A 146 -25.52 -3.73 25.72
N LEU A 147 -25.36 -4.97 26.18
CA LEU A 147 -26.25 -5.66 27.15
C LEU A 147 -26.03 -5.21 28.60
N GLY A 148 -24.98 -4.43 28.89
CA GLY A 148 -24.67 -3.90 30.19
C GLY A 148 -23.84 -4.84 31.09
N TYR A 149 -23.21 -5.87 30.52
CA TYR A 149 -22.30 -6.79 31.21
C TYR A 149 -20.85 -6.23 31.20
N GLN A 150 -20.08 -6.62 32.21
CA GLN A 150 -18.68 -6.17 32.37
C GLN A 150 -17.70 -6.96 31.48
N GLY A 151 -18.09 -8.11 30.95
CA GLY A 151 -17.26 -8.96 30.12
C GLY A 151 -16.14 -9.67 30.92
N GLU A 152 -16.38 -10.01 32.17
CA GLU A 152 -15.42 -10.78 32.94
C GLU A 152 -15.78 -12.29 32.90
N PRO A 153 -14.82 -13.18 32.55
CA PRO A 153 -15.05 -14.62 32.57
C PRO A 153 -15.57 -15.09 33.94
N GLY A 154 -16.65 -15.88 33.91
CA GLY A 154 -17.37 -16.33 35.13
C GLY A 154 -18.66 -15.54 35.41
N GLU A 155 -18.89 -14.42 34.75
CA GLU A 155 -20.11 -13.62 34.84
C GLU A 155 -21.31 -14.42 34.31
N LYS A 156 -22.46 -14.34 34.99
CA LYS A 156 -23.70 -14.97 34.54
C LYS A 156 -24.47 -14.03 33.63
N ILE A 157 -24.73 -14.49 32.41
CA ILE A 157 -25.42 -13.75 31.38
C ILE A 157 -26.81 -14.36 31.16
N ALA A 158 -27.84 -13.54 31.30
CA ALA A 158 -29.22 -13.93 31.00
C ALA A 158 -29.59 -13.38 29.61
N LEU A 159 -29.96 -14.27 28.71
CA LEU A 159 -30.28 -13.92 27.32
C LEU A 159 -31.70 -14.45 27.01
N ASN A 160 -32.52 -13.60 26.41
CA ASN A 160 -33.79 -14.00 25.83
C ASN A 160 -33.56 -14.35 24.36
N ILE A 161 -33.76 -15.62 23.98
CA ILE A 161 -33.44 -16.13 22.64
C ILE A 161 -34.72 -16.52 21.93
N VAL A 162 -34.86 -16.06 20.67
CA VAL A 162 -35.94 -16.42 19.78
C VAL A 162 -35.40 -17.42 18.74
N THR A 163 -36.19 -18.48 18.49
CA THR A 163 -35.81 -19.60 17.59
C THR A 163 -36.58 -19.61 16.29
N THR A 164 -36.94 -18.47 15.75
CA THR A 164 -37.64 -18.33 14.46
C THR A 164 -37.06 -17.20 13.66
N THR A 165 -37.09 -17.34 12.34
CA THR A 165 -36.72 -16.30 11.37
C THR A 165 -37.93 -15.53 10.83
N GLU A 166 -39.18 -15.91 11.21
CA GLU A 166 -40.38 -15.20 10.79
C GLU A 166 -40.61 -13.93 11.60
N TYR A 167 -40.77 -12.81 10.89
CA TYR A 167 -41.12 -11.50 11.47
C TYR A 167 -42.46 -11.55 12.16
N GLN A 168 -42.51 -11.69 13.48
CA GLN A 168 -43.72 -11.44 14.27
C GLN A 168 -43.42 -10.41 15.35
N ASN A 169 -44.18 -9.34 15.37
CA ASN A 169 -43.97 -8.13 16.19
C ASN A 169 -44.01 -8.30 17.70
N ASP A 170 -44.30 -9.48 18.25
CA ASP A 170 -44.49 -9.72 19.73
C ASP A 170 -43.84 -11.05 20.19
N MET A 171 -42.57 -11.29 19.85
CA MET A 171 -41.92 -12.49 20.36
C MET A 171 -41.14 -12.23 21.65
N ASP A 172 -41.75 -12.63 22.75
CA ASP A 172 -41.01 -12.88 23.99
C ASP A 172 -40.10 -14.11 23.82
N GLY A 173 -38.78 -13.87 23.70
CA GLY A 173 -37.81 -14.96 23.58
C GLY A 173 -37.81 -15.81 24.86
N LYS A 174 -37.37 -17.08 24.73
CA LYS A 174 -37.14 -17.94 25.88
C LYS A 174 -35.88 -17.53 26.62
N ALA A 175 -35.96 -17.41 27.94
CA ALA A 175 -34.84 -17.02 28.79
C ALA A 175 -33.85 -18.18 28.99
N TYR A 176 -32.56 -17.91 28.67
CA TYR A 176 -31.45 -18.81 28.90
C TYR A 176 -30.40 -18.10 29.75
N THR A 177 -29.81 -18.83 30.68
CA THR A 177 -28.69 -18.33 31.51
C THR A 177 -27.43 -19.09 31.16
N TYR A 178 -26.41 -18.33 30.77
CA TYR A 178 -25.09 -18.84 30.45
C TYR A 178 -24.04 -18.29 31.42
N THR A 179 -22.91 -18.98 31.52
CA THR A 179 -21.70 -18.47 32.18
C THR A 179 -20.76 -17.99 31.11
N LEU A 180 -20.36 -16.73 31.16
CA LEU A 180 -19.37 -16.19 30.21
C LEU A 180 -18.03 -16.89 30.40
N CYS A 181 -17.54 -17.60 29.40
CA CYS A 181 -16.24 -18.26 29.44
C CYS A 181 -15.16 -17.51 28.64
N GLY A 182 -15.56 -16.66 27.71
CA GLY A 182 -14.64 -15.89 26.90
C GLY A 182 -15.26 -14.63 26.30
N VAL A 183 -14.40 -13.67 26.06
CA VAL A 183 -14.72 -12.41 25.36
C VAL A 183 -13.98 -12.40 24.04
N ILE A 184 -14.72 -12.27 22.96
CA ILE A 184 -14.21 -12.29 21.58
C ILE A 184 -14.08 -10.84 21.11
N LYS A 185 -13.00 -10.51 20.37
CA LYS A 185 -12.90 -9.24 19.65
C LYS A 185 -14.01 -9.18 18.60
N ASP A 186 -14.68 -8.05 18.49
CA ASP A 186 -15.73 -7.85 17.48
C ASP A 186 -15.14 -8.06 16.07
N TYR A 187 -15.74 -8.94 15.28
CA TYR A 187 -15.21 -9.36 13.98
C TYR A 187 -16.18 -9.14 12.82
N GLN A 188 -17.48 -9.23 13.10
CA GLN A 188 -18.50 -9.16 12.06
C GLN A 188 -18.51 -7.83 11.31
N VAL A 189 -18.09 -6.75 11.97
CA VAL A 189 -18.00 -5.40 11.41
C VAL A 189 -17.07 -5.33 10.19
N ASN A 190 -16.03 -6.16 10.19
CA ASN A 190 -15.01 -6.17 9.14
C ASN A 190 -15.29 -7.21 8.05
N TRP A 191 -16.30 -8.05 8.22
CA TRP A 191 -16.67 -9.09 7.27
C TRP A 191 -17.83 -8.62 6.40
N ASP A 192 -17.53 -8.31 5.15
CA ASP A 192 -18.51 -7.83 4.17
C ASP A 192 -19.16 -9.04 3.49
N ILE A 193 -20.14 -9.64 4.17
CA ILE A 193 -20.92 -10.76 3.65
C ILE A 193 -22.39 -10.36 3.68
N CYS A 194 -23.11 -10.66 2.62
CA CYS A 194 -24.55 -10.40 2.39
C CYS A 194 -25.36 -10.02 3.62
N ASN A 195 -25.72 -8.77 3.78
CA ASN A 195 -26.47 -8.30 4.95
C ASN A 195 -25.80 -8.70 6.25
N ARG A 196 -24.71 -8.05 6.56
CA ARG A 196 -23.92 -8.02 7.80
C ARG A 196 -24.69 -8.56 9.01
N ASN A 197 -24.05 -9.27 9.91
CA ASN A 197 -24.59 -9.89 11.12
C ASN A 197 -25.28 -11.26 10.99
N ARG A 198 -24.94 -12.05 9.98
CA ARG A 198 -25.37 -13.43 9.88
C ARG A 198 -24.54 -14.42 10.69
N PHE A 199 -23.42 -14.00 11.24
CA PHE A 199 -22.54 -14.85 12.06
C PHE A 199 -22.86 -14.78 13.55
N PRO A 200 -22.41 -15.75 14.36
CA PRO A 200 -22.73 -15.78 15.77
C PRO A 200 -21.98 -14.69 16.55
N THR A 201 -22.72 -13.75 17.15
CA THR A 201 -22.21 -12.80 18.14
C THR A 201 -21.88 -13.49 19.47
N GLY A 202 -22.64 -14.53 19.81
CA GLY A 202 -22.41 -15.43 20.92
C GLY A 202 -22.18 -16.86 20.44
N ILE A 203 -21.05 -17.45 20.82
CA ILE A 203 -20.66 -18.80 20.45
C ILE A 203 -20.90 -19.74 21.64
N VAL A 204 -21.61 -20.84 21.40
CA VAL A 204 -21.89 -21.91 22.33
C VAL A 204 -21.38 -23.25 21.80
N THR A 205 -21.32 -24.28 22.65
CA THR A 205 -21.03 -25.65 22.18
C THR A 205 -22.22 -26.23 21.39
N GLU A 206 -22.00 -27.29 20.60
CA GLU A 206 -23.09 -27.99 19.91
C GLU A 206 -24.19 -28.46 20.92
N ALA A 207 -23.79 -29.03 22.04
CA ALA A 207 -24.71 -29.45 23.12
C ALA A 207 -25.46 -28.23 23.72
N GLY A 208 -24.79 -27.08 23.84
CA GLY A 208 -25.42 -25.81 24.26
C GLY A 208 -26.42 -25.27 23.25
N ALA A 209 -26.14 -25.43 21.97
CA ALA A 209 -27.00 -25.01 20.87
C ALA A 209 -28.25 -25.89 20.72
N GLU A 210 -28.12 -27.23 20.91
CA GLU A 210 -29.25 -28.18 20.90
C GLU A 210 -30.31 -27.84 21.97
N ARG A 211 -29.91 -27.22 23.09
CA ARG A 211 -30.86 -26.75 24.11
C ARG A 211 -31.72 -25.58 23.64
N ILE A 212 -31.24 -24.81 22.65
CA ILE A 212 -31.98 -23.69 22.06
C ILE A 212 -33.00 -24.25 21.06
N GLY A 213 -32.59 -25.13 20.14
CA GLY A 213 -33.44 -25.72 19.11
C GLY A 213 -32.68 -26.35 17.97
N SER A 214 -33.33 -26.44 16.84
CA SER A 214 -32.68 -26.83 15.57
C SER A 214 -31.99 -25.64 14.94
N PRO A 215 -30.93 -25.85 14.13
CA PRO A 215 -30.26 -24.75 13.43
C PRO A 215 -31.23 -24.01 12.50
N LEU A 216 -31.26 -22.69 12.60
CA LEU A 216 -32.06 -21.79 11.78
C LEU A 216 -31.38 -21.54 10.43
N GLU A 217 -30.08 -21.30 10.48
CA GLU A 217 -29.27 -21.02 9.30
C GLU A 217 -27.94 -21.79 9.37
N SER A 218 -27.44 -22.22 8.22
CA SER A 218 -26.13 -22.87 8.11
C SER A 218 -25.26 -22.09 7.12
N HIS A 219 -24.03 -21.77 7.54
CA HIS A 219 -23.06 -21.03 6.76
C HIS A 219 -21.74 -21.79 6.72
N MET A 220 -20.89 -21.45 5.74
CA MET A 220 -19.56 -22.05 5.62
C MET A 220 -18.56 -21.03 5.12
N LEU A 221 -17.38 -20.99 5.77
CA LEU A 221 -16.22 -20.27 5.25
C LEU A 221 -15.34 -21.25 4.50
N ILE A 222 -14.92 -20.92 3.29
CA ILE A 222 -14.06 -21.76 2.49
C ILE A 222 -12.78 -21.05 2.07
N ARG A 223 -11.71 -21.87 1.94
CA ARG A 223 -10.45 -21.48 1.32
C ARG A 223 -10.11 -22.49 0.24
N ALA A 224 -9.74 -22.02 -0.94
CA ALA A 224 -9.51 -22.85 -2.11
C ALA A 224 -8.07 -22.76 -2.61
N ASP A 225 -7.53 -23.83 -3.17
CA ASP A 225 -6.17 -23.84 -3.78
C ASP A 225 -6.10 -22.99 -5.07
N LYS A 226 -7.24 -22.78 -5.74
CA LYS A 226 -7.39 -21.96 -6.96
C LYS A 226 -8.70 -21.19 -6.91
N GLY A 227 -8.75 -20.17 -6.07
CA GLY A 227 -9.98 -19.47 -5.71
C GLY A 227 -10.87 -19.06 -6.87
N GLU A 228 -10.35 -18.41 -7.91
CA GLU A 228 -11.13 -17.94 -9.06
C GLU A 228 -11.75 -19.10 -9.86
N SER A 229 -11.03 -20.22 -10.03
CA SER A 229 -11.59 -21.39 -10.73
C SER A 229 -12.68 -22.10 -9.93
N VAL A 230 -12.55 -22.15 -8.61
CA VAL A 230 -13.58 -22.73 -7.71
C VAL A 230 -14.83 -21.85 -7.71
N TYR A 231 -14.68 -20.53 -7.67
CA TYR A 231 -15.81 -19.60 -7.79
C TYR A 231 -16.61 -19.83 -9.06
N GLU A 232 -15.93 -19.88 -10.21
CA GLU A 232 -16.59 -20.10 -11.51
C GLU A 232 -17.27 -21.47 -11.61
N ASP A 233 -16.64 -22.52 -11.05
CA ASP A 233 -17.21 -23.87 -11.04
C ASP A 233 -18.44 -23.97 -10.15
N LEU A 234 -18.41 -23.37 -8.97
CA LEU A 234 -19.53 -23.35 -8.04
C LEU A 234 -20.69 -22.50 -8.58
N LYS A 235 -20.41 -21.32 -9.14
CA LYS A 235 -21.42 -20.42 -9.71
C LYS A 235 -22.13 -21.02 -10.92
N LYS A 236 -21.47 -21.87 -11.70
CA LYS A 236 -22.07 -22.58 -12.84
C LYS A 236 -22.86 -23.81 -12.44
N SER A 237 -22.77 -24.22 -11.18
CA SER A 237 -23.47 -25.42 -10.70
C SER A 237 -24.92 -25.08 -10.35
N ASP A 238 -25.87 -25.71 -11.06
CA ASP A 238 -27.32 -25.58 -10.74
C ASP A 238 -27.69 -26.15 -9.35
N LYS A 239 -26.75 -26.78 -8.66
CA LYS A 239 -26.95 -27.35 -7.33
C LYS A 239 -26.62 -26.36 -6.20
N LEU A 240 -25.95 -25.25 -6.51
CA LEU A 240 -25.65 -24.24 -5.52
C LEU A 240 -26.86 -23.30 -5.39
N THR A 241 -27.61 -23.48 -4.32
CA THR A 241 -28.82 -22.69 -4.02
C THR A 241 -28.58 -21.62 -2.96
N CYS A 242 -27.41 -21.59 -2.36
CA CYS A 242 -27.01 -20.65 -1.30
C CYS A 242 -26.35 -19.38 -1.86
N GLY A 243 -26.38 -18.31 -1.08
CA GLY A 243 -25.60 -17.11 -1.37
C GLY A 243 -24.10 -17.38 -1.23
N MET A 244 -23.31 -16.90 -2.18
CA MET A 244 -21.84 -17.00 -2.16
C MET A 244 -21.24 -15.62 -2.33
N GLU A 245 -20.49 -15.21 -1.33
CA GLU A 245 -19.84 -13.89 -1.26
C GLU A 245 -18.33 -14.03 -1.21
N GLU A 246 -17.65 -13.14 -1.92
CA GLU A 246 -16.19 -13.10 -1.94
C GLU A 246 -15.66 -12.23 -0.81
N ASN A 247 -14.59 -12.68 -0.14
CA ASN A 247 -13.80 -11.83 0.75
C ASN A 247 -12.88 -10.92 -0.09
N ALA A 248 -13.49 -9.89 -0.69
CA ALA A 248 -12.79 -9.00 -1.62
C ALA A 248 -11.58 -8.31 -0.98
N LYS A 249 -11.64 -8.00 0.32
CA LYS A 249 -10.52 -7.37 1.05
C LYS A 249 -9.33 -8.31 1.26
N TRP A 250 -9.58 -9.59 1.48
CA TRP A 250 -8.54 -10.61 1.58
C TRP A 250 -7.95 -10.98 0.21
N ASN A 251 -8.82 -11.17 -0.81
CA ASN A 251 -8.42 -11.61 -2.14
C ASN A 251 -7.70 -10.52 -2.96
N GLN A 252 -7.69 -9.29 -2.49
CA GLN A 252 -7.02 -8.18 -3.16
C GLN A 252 -5.52 -8.42 -3.29
N ASP A 253 -4.97 -8.29 -4.52
CA ASP A 253 -3.54 -8.43 -4.77
C ASP A 253 -2.74 -7.36 -4.02
N VAL A 254 -1.86 -7.80 -3.12
CA VAL A 254 -0.95 -6.93 -2.36
C VAL A 254 -0.06 -6.09 -3.29
N GLY A 255 0.33 -6.65 -4.44
CA GLY A 255 1.15 -5.95 -5.43
C GLY A 255 0.45 -4.74 -6.05
N LYS A 256 -0.87 -4.83 -6.27
CA LYS A 256 -1.67 -3.71 -6.80
C LYS A 256 -1.87 -2.61 -5.75
N GLN A 257 -1.98 -2.98 -4.48
CA GLN A 257 -2.15 -2.00 -3.39
C GLN A 257 -0.84 -1.32 -2.96
N MET A 258 0.31 -1.92 -3.30
CA MET A 258 1.63 -1.43 -2.89
C MET A 258 2.54 -1.23 -4.11
N PRO A 259 2.24 -0.26 -4.99
CA PRO A 259 3.02 -0.02 -6.21
C PRO A 259 4.50 0.26 -5.92
N TYR A 260 4.83 0.79 -4.74
CA TYR A 260 6.20 1.02 -4.32
C TYR A 260 7.03 -0.28 -4.15
N ILE A 261 6.41 -1.46 -3.99
CA ILE A 261 7.14 -2.75 -3.97
C ILE A 261 7.84 -2.99 -5.31
N GLY A 262 7.17 -2.72 -6.43
CA GLY A 262 7.77 -2.78 -7.76
C GLY A 262 8.93 -1.80 -7.90
N PHE A 263 8.78 -0.60 -7.37
CA PHE A 263 9.83 0.39 -7.34
C PHE A 263 11.03 -0.02 -6.48
N LEU A 264 10.82 -0.62 -5.31
CA LEU A 264 11.90 -1.19 -4.49
C LEU A 264 12.66 -2.31 -5.23
N GLN A 265 11.98 -3.09 -6.08
CA GLN A 265 12.65 -4.07 -6.94
C GLN A 265 13.54 -3.39 -7.98
N ALA A 266 13.08 -2.30 -8.59
CA ALA A 266 13.88 -1.51 -9.53
C ALA A 266 15.13 -0.91 -8.86
N ILE A 267 15.00 -0.34 -7.66
CA ILE A 267 16.14 0.17 -6.88
C ILE A 267 17.17 -0.94 -6.62
N ARG A 268 16.74 -2.14 -6.24
CA ARG A 268 17.65 -3.28 -6.05
C ARG A 268 18.46 -3.60 -7.29
N VAL A 269 17.85 -3.56 -8.48
CA VAL A 269 18.56 -3.74 -9.75
C VAL A 269 19.59 -2.63 -9.99
N VAL A 270 19.23 -1.38 -9.71
CA VAL A 270 20.16 -0.23 -9.82
C VAL A 270 21.35 -0.40 -8.87
N ILE A 271 21.12 -0.80 -7.63
CA ILE A 271 22.18 -1.09 -6.66
C ILE A 271 23.07 -2.23 -7.14
N ALA A 272 22.51 -3.33 -7.68
CA ALA A 272 23.29 -4.46 -8.19
C ALA A 272 24.18 -4.06 -9.37
N VAL A 273 23.62 -3.33 -10.34
CA VAL A 273 24.36 -2.84 -11.51
C VAL A 273 25.46 -1.87 -11.08
N SER A 274 25.15 -0.94 -10.18
CA SER A 274 26.15 0.02 -9.63
C SER A 274 27.27 -0.72 -8.91
N ALA A 275 26.96 -1.68 -8.05
CA ALA A 275 27.93 -2.50 -7.34
C ALA A 275 28.81 -3.32 -8.32
N ALA A 276 28.21 -3.89 -9.36
CA ALA A 276 28.95 -4.62 -10.39
C ALA A 276 29.93 -3.72 -11.16
N CYS A 277 29.47 -2.54 -11.56
CA CYS A 277 30.33 -1.53 -12.22
C CYS A 277 31.49 -1.11 -11.33
N VAL A 278 31.22 -0.88 -10.05
CA VAL A 278 32.21 -0.49 -9.06
C VAL A 278 33.25 -1.58 -8.85
N LEU A 279 32.81 -2.79 -8.54
CA LEU A 279 33.72 -3.92 -8.33
C LEU A 279 34.54 -4.19 -9.59
N TYR A 280 33.92 -4.10 -10.78
CA TYR A 280 34.65 -4.20 -12.05
C TYR A 280 35.75 -3.15 -12.18
N LEU A 281 35.46 -1.88 -11.88
CA LEU A 281 36.47 -0.82 -11.97
C LEU A 281 37.61 -1.05 -10.97
N MET A 282 37.28 -1.43 -9.75
CA MET A 282 38.29 -1.70 -8.72
C MET A 282 39.17 -2.92 -9.09
N VAL A 283 38.55 -4.06 -9.39
CA VAL A 283 39.29 -5.28 -9.77
C VAL A 283 40.13 -5.06 -11.04
N SER A 284 39.54 -4.39 -12.03
CA SER A 284 40.22 -4.04 -13.28
C SER A 284 41.45 -3.15 -13.04
N HIS A 285 41.35 -2.17 -12.12
CA HIS A 285 42.50 -1.34 -11.74
C HIS A 285 43.60 -2.17 -11.01
N SER A 286 43.16 -3.10 -10.12
CA SER A 286 44.12 -4.01 -9.46
C SER A 286 44.86 -4.90 -10.46
N VAL A 287 44.16 -5.46 -11.46
CA VAL A 287 44.76 -6.29 -12.52
C VAL A 287 45.78 -5.47 -13.32
N GLN A 288 45.51 -4.19 -13.63
CA GLN A 288 46.43 -3.28 -14.31
C GLN A 288 47.67 -2.98 -13.46
N LYS A 289 47.51 -2.70 -12.18
CA LYS A 289 48.62 -2.40 -11.28
C LYS A 289 49.58 -3.57 -11.11
N ARG A 290 49.10 -4.81 -11.34
CA ARG A 290 49.88 -6.04 -11.31
C ARG A 290 50.47 -6.44 -12.67
N GLN A 291 50.47 -5.57 -13.68
CA GLN A 291 50.85 -5.91 -15.05
C GLN A 291 52.24 -6.50 -15.14
N GLU A 292 53.22 -5.96 -14.42
CA GLU A 292 54.61 -6.49 -14.38
C GLU A 292 54.66 -7.90 -13.79
N MET A 293 53.95 -8.13 -12.69
CA MET A 293 53.84 -9.45 -12.08
C MET A 293 53.24 -10.48 -13.04
N TRP A 294 52.18 -10.12 -13.76
CA TRP A 294 51.56 -11.02 -14.76
C TRP A 294 52.52 -11.36 -15.89
N LYS A 295 53.35 -10.42 -16.32
CA LYS A 295 54.40 -10.66 -17.35
C LYS A 295 55.51 -11.60 -16.81
N ILE A 296 55.93 -11.44 -15.56
CA ILE A 296 56.91 -12.32 -14.91
C ILE A 296 56.39 -13.73 -14.80
N LEU A 297 55.12 -13.90 -14.34
CA LEU A 297 54.49 -15.21 -14.23
C LEU A 297 54.33 -15.89 -15.60
N ASP A 298 53.99 -15.14 -16.66
CA ASP A 298 53.92 -15.62 -18.02
C ASP A 298 55.29 -16.06 -18.55
N ALA A 299 56.36 -15.29 -18.25
CA ALA A 299 57.72 -15.61 -18.56
C ALA A 299 58.28 -16.86 -17.83
N LEU A 300 57.77 -17.11 -16.63
CA LEU A 300 58.06 -18.35 -15.85
C LEU A 300 57.24 -19.55 -16.31
N GLY A 301 56.46 -19.42 -17.36
CA GLY A 301 55.70 -20.52 -17.98
C GLY A 301 54.33 -20.81 -17.36
N MET A 302 53.77 -19.89 -16.59
CA MET A 302 52.44 -20.07 -15.98
C MET A 302 51.32 -20.06 -17.07
N GLU A 303 50.46 -21.05 -17.03
CA GLU A 303 49.32 -21.17 -17.98
C GLU A 303 48.24 -20.11 -17.73
N LYS A 304 47.50 -19.76 -18.77
CA LYS A 304 46.34 -18.85 -18.64
C LYS A 304 45.33 -19.28 -17.58
N LYS A 305 45.08 -20.59 -17.53
CA LYS A 305 44.11 -21.18 -16.58
C LYS A 305 44.56 -20.91 -15.14
N GLN A 306 45.82 -21.01 -14.84
CA GLN A 306 46.42 -20.80 -13.55
C GLN A 306 46.34 -19.29 -13.13
N MET A 307 46.60 -18.39 -14.08
CA MET A 307 46.43 -16.95 -13.83
C MET A 307 44.95 -16.59 -13.53
N TYR A 308 43.97 -17.21 -14.19
CA TYR A 308 42.55 -17.02 -13.86
C TYR A 308 42.21 -17.61 -12.50
N GLN A 309 42.78 -18.77 -12.14
CA GLN A 309 42.57 -19.39 -10.82
C GLN A 309 43.00 -18.45 -9.69
N ILE A 310 44.13 -17.72 -9.82
CA ILE A 310 44.54 -16.71 -8.82
C ILE A 310 43.46 -15.65 -8.63
N LEU A 311 42.87 -15.11 -9.74
CA LEU A 311 41.80 -14.12 -9.63
C LEU A 311 40.49 -14.70 -9.08
N ILE A 312 40.18 -15.94 -9.45
CA ILE A 312 38.99 -16.64 -8.94
C ILE A 312 39.10 -16.89 -7.43
N PHE A 313 40.28 -17.30 -6.94
CA PHE A 313 40.51 -17.47 -5.48
C PHE A 313 40.37 -16.15 -4.72
N GLU A 314 40.87 -15.05 -5.28
CA GLU A 314 40.67 -13.69 -4.73
C GLU A 314 39.19 -13.31 -4.70
N ALA A 315 38.47 -13.57 -5.80
CA ALA A 315 37.03 -13.34 -5.91
C ALA A 315 36.25 -14.13 -4.87
N CYS A 316 36.51 -15.44 -4.76
CA CYS A 316 35.82 -16.32 -3.81
C CYS A 316 36.05 -15.89 -2.36
N ALA A 317 37.30 -15.53 -2.00
CA ALA A 317 37.62 -15.07 -0.66
C ALA A 317 36.89 -13.75 -0.34
N CYS A 318 36.92 -12.77 -1.25
CA CYS A 318 36.20 -11.50 -1.07
C CYS A 318 34.69 -11.70 -1.02
N TYR A 319 34.13 -12.57 -1.89
CA TYR A 319 32.71 -12.90 -1.94
C TYR A 319 32.23 -13.53 -0.63
N LEU A 320 32.94 -14.53 -0.12
CA LEU A 320 32.55 -15.22 1.13
C LEU A 320 32.57 -14.26 2.33
N ILE A 321 33.61 -13.44 2.46
CA ILE A 321 33.67 -12.43 3.54
C ILE A 321 32.55 -11.41 3.38
N ALA A 322 32.34 -10.88 2.17
CA ALA A 322 31.36 -9.84 1.92
C ALA A 322 29.92 -10.35 2.08
N SER A 323 29.61 -11.56 1.60
CA SER A 323 28.27 -12.11 1.71
C SER A 323 27.90 -12.43 3.15
N ILE A 324 28.78 -13.09 3.92
CA ILE A 324 28.49 -13.44 5.31
C ILE A 324 28.34 -12.17 6.17
N THR A 325 29.31 -11.26 6.09
CA THR A 325 29.27 -10.03 6.90
C THR A 325 28.18 -9.07 6.43
N GLY A 326 27.98 -8.93 5.12
CA GLY A 326 26.96 -8.06 4.54
C GLY A 326 25.54 -8.53 4.84
N MET A 327 25.26 -9.83 4.75
CA MET A 327 23.96 -10.40 5.15
C MET A 327 23.72 -10.23 6.65
N GLY A 328 24.73 -10.47 7.48
CA GLY A 328 24.62 -10.24 8.94
C GLY A 328 24.30 -8.79 9.27
N LEU A 329 25.05 -7.85 8.72
CA LEU A 329 24.81 -6.40 8.91
C LEU A 329 23.45 -5.97 8.31
N GLY A 330 23.09 -6.48 7.15
CA GLY A 330 21.80 -6.19 6.53
C GLY A 330 20.61 -6.65 7.38
N THR A 331 20.71 -7.85 7.95
CA THR A 331 19.70 -8.36 8.89
C THR A 331 19.63 -7.51 10.17
N LEU A 332 20.76 -7.11 10.72
CA LEU A 332 20.79 -6.22 11.89
C LEU A 332 20.18 -4.84 11.58
N THR A 333 20.47 -4.28 10.41
CA THR A 333 19.88 -3.00 9.95
C THR A 333 18.37 -3.12 9.80
N TYR A 334 17.87 -4.21 9.22
CA TYR A 334 16.46 -4.50 9.11
C TYR A 334 15.78 -4.61 10.48
N LEU A 335 16.34 -5.39 11.40
CA LEU A 335 15.78 -5.53 12.75
C LEU A 335 15.77 -4.22 13.53
N ALA A 336 16.83 -3.40 13.39
CA ALA A 336 16.89 -2.08 13.98
C ALA A 336 15.84 -1.12 13.39
N ALA A 337 15.62 -1.17 12.08
CA ALA A 337 14.58 -0.40 11.41
C ALA A 337 13.17 -0.80 11.89
N MET A 338 12.88 -2.10 11.96
CA MET A 338 11.60 -2.61 12.44
C MET A 338 11.30 -2.18 13.88
N LYS A 339 12.29 -2.27 14.78
CA LYS A 339 12.15 -1.76 16.16
C LYS A 339 11.96 -0.25 16.23
N GLY A 340 12.62 0.49 15.32
CA GLY A 340 12.45 1.93 15.22
C GLY A 340 11.02 2.30 14.82
N TRP A 341 10.47 1.60 13.83
CA TRP A 341 9.08 1.80 13.37
C TRP A 341 8.07 1.37 14.44
N GLU A 342 8.27 0.22 15.11
CA GLU A 342 7.45 -0.22 16.24
C GLU A 342 7.35 0.86 17.33
N LYS A 343 8.46 1.52 17.66
CA LYS A 343 8.47 2.62 18.65
C LYS A 343 7.72 3.86 18.17
N ILE A 344 7.74 4.16 16.87
CA ILE A 344 7.07 5.33 16.29
C ILE A 344 5.57 5.06 16.15
N LEU A 345 5.19 3.86 15.72
CA LEU A 345 3.81 3.48 15.46
C LEU A 345 3.03 3.09 16.72
N GLY A 346 3.75 2.73 17.80
CA GLY A 346 3.13 2.36 19.08
C GLY A 346 2.59 0.93 19.16
N TYR A 347 2.72 0.12 18.11
CA TYR A 347 2.28 -1.28 18.10
C TYR A 347 3.37 -2.22 17.54
N PRO A 348 3.37 -3.52 17.95
CA PRO A 348 4.39 -4.47 17.57
C PRO A 348 4.31 -4.83 16.09
N LEU A 349 5.45 -4.68 15.39
CA LEU A 349 5.61 -5.14 14.02
C LEU A 349 6.27 -6.52 14.01
N ALA A 350 5.60 -7.51 13.44
CA ALA A 350 6.15 -8.86 13.30
C ALA A 350 7.33 -8.85 12.30
N ALA A 351 8.55 -8.69 12.82
CA ALA A 351 9.77 -8.77 12.02
C ALA A 351 9.98 -10.21 11.54
N LYS A 352 9.66 -10.49 10.28
CA LYS A 352 9.83 -11.82 9.68
C LYS A 352 11.16 -11.88 8.93
N VAL A 353 12.03 -12.79 9.33
CA VAL A 353 13.28 -13.08 8.63
C VAL A 353 13.09 -14.31 7.76
N THR A 354 13.08 -14.13 6.43
CA THR A 354 12.78 -15.20 5.48
C THR A 354 14.04 -15.81 4.89
N GLY A 355 14.05 -17.13 4.72
CA GLY A 355 15.14 -17.83 4.01
C GLY A 355 15.24 -17.41 2.54
N LYS A 356 14.12 -16.99 1.93
CA LYS A 356 14.09 -16.48 0.54
C LYS A 356 14.95 -15.22 0.38
N ALA A 357 14.96 -14.30 1.37
CA ALA A 357 15.79 -13.11 1.34
C ALA A 357 17.28 -13.44 1.32
N TYR A 358 17.72 -14.43 2.11
CA TYR A 358 19.12 -14.89 2.09
C TYR A 358 19.49 -15.54 0.77
N ALA A 359 18.67 -16.41 0.23
CA ALA A 359 18.89 -17.03 -1.07
C ALA A 359 18.94 -15.97 -2.18
N GLY A 360 18.04 -15.01 -2.18
CA GLY A 360 18.03 -13.87 -3.10
C GLY A 360 19.31 -13.04 -3.04
N THR A 361 19.76 -12.68 -1.84
CA THR A 361 20.99 -11.91 -1.65
C THR A 361 22.23 -12.69 -2.12
N LEU A 362 22.31 -13.99 -1.81
CA LEU A 362 23.41 -14.85 -2.29
C LEU A 362 23.43 -14.94 -3.82
N LEU A 363 22.28 -15.12 -4.44
CA LEU A 363 22.18 -15.20 -5.89
C LEU A 363 22.60 -13.87 -6.56
N TYR A 364 22.06 -12.76 -6.13
CA TYR A 364 22.39 -11.43 -6.68
C TYR A 364 23.86 -11.10 -6.48
N SER A 365 24.40 -11.27 -5.26
CA SER A 365 25.80 -11.01 -4.98
C SER A 365 26.74 -11.92 -5.79
N PHE A 366 26.38 -13.18 -6.00
CA PHE A 366 27.12 -14.10 -6.86
C PHE A 366 27.18 -13.58 -8.30
N PHE A 367 26.07 -13.12 -8.87
CA PHE A 367 26.04 -12.53 -10.22
C PHE A 367 26.89 -11.26 -10.30
N VAL A 368 26.78 -10.36 -9.32
CA VAL A 368 27.58 -9.12 -9.26
C VAL A 368 29.07 -9.42 -9.25
N PHE A 369 29.52 -10.35 -8.40
CA PHE A 369 30.93 -10.77 -8.35
C PHE A 369 31.37 -11.47 -9.62
N SER A 370 30.62 -12.42 -10.11
CA SER A 370 30.94 -13.20 -11.32
C SER A 370 31.10 -12.27 -12.51
N PHE A 371 30.16 -11.34 -12.72
CA PHE A 371 30.21 -10.34 -13.78
C PHE A 371 31.48 -9.48 -13.68
N SER A 372 31.73 -8.91 -12.49
CA SER A 372 32.84 -8.00 -12.27
C SER A 372 34.20 -8.64 -12.50
N TYR A 373 34.40 -9.86 -12.02
CA TYR A 373 35.65 -10.59 -12.19
C TYR A 373 35.78 -11.15 -13.59
N PHE A 374 34.72 -11.64 -14.22
CA PHE A 374 34.73 -12.11 -15.60
C PHE A 374 35.22 -11.04 -16.58
N PHE A 375 34.67 -9.83 -16.53
CA PHE A 375 35.12 -8.73 -17.38
C PHE A 375 36.54 -8.26 -17.04
N SER A 376 36.95 -8.38 -15.79
CA SER A 376 38.33 -8.07 -15.37
C SER A 376 39.32 -9.12 -15.92
N CYS A 377 38.95 -10.39 -15.98
CA CYS A 377 39.73 -11.46 -16.61
C CYS A 377 39.94 -11.22 -18.11
N MET A 378 38.97 -10.66 -18.82
CA MET A 378 39.15 -10.30 -20.22
C MET A 378 40.27 -9.29 -20.45
N LYS A 379 40.51 -8.38 -19.50
CA LYS A 379 41.67 -7.47 -19.55
C LYS A 379 43.01 -8.19 -19.39
N LEU A 380 43.10 -9.22 -18.57
CA LEU A 380 44.31 -10.02 -18.39
C LEU A 380 44.77 -10.61 -19.73
N ASN A 381 43.84 -11.07 -20.58
CA ASN A 381 44.16 -11.58 -21.89
C ASN A 381 44.81 -10.54 -22.82
N LYS A 382 44.47 -9.27 -22.70
CA LYS A 382 45.07 -8.19 -23.49
C LYS A 382 46.53 -7.94 -23.10
N PHE A 383 46.88 -8.10 -21.84
CA PHE A 383 48.28 -7.92 -21.37
C PHE A 383 49.21 -9.04 -21.84
N ARG A 384 48.70 -10.24 -21.99
CA ARG A 384 49.47 -11.39 -22.47
C ARG A 384 49.66 -11.35 -23.99
N LYS A 385 48.63 -11.00 -24.77
CA LYS A 385 48.71 -10.88 -26.23
C LYS A 385 49.54 -9.67 -26.72
N GLY A 386 49.80 -8.73 -25.81
CA GLY A 386 50.56 -7.55 -26.12
C GLY A 386 52.02 -7.78 -25.88
N GLY A 387 52.65 -8.62 -26.69
CA GLY A 387 53.92 -8.23 -27.17
C GLY A 387 53.79 -6.78 -27.65
N THR A 388 54.66 -5.90 -27.12
CA THR A 388 54.83 -4.55 -27.65
C THR A 388 53.48 -3.89 -27.97
N ASP A 389 52.74 -3.41 -26.92
CA ASP A 389 51.87 -2.30 -27.13
C ASP A 389 52.72 -1.05 -27.48
N ARG A 390 53.41 -1.07 -28.59
CA ARG A 390 53.27 0.06 -29.47
C ARG A 390 51.75 0.11 -29.70
N GLN A 391 51.04 0.73 -28.77
CA GLN A 391 49.85 1.42 -29.13
C GLN A 391 50.21 2.15 -30.41
N LYS A 392 49.81 1.53 -31.57
CA LYS A 392 49.60 2.32 -32.74
C LYS A 392 48.60 3.34 -32.22
N ILE A 393 49.15 4.44 -31.78
CA ILE A 393 48.43 5.71 -31.70
C ILE A 393 47.90 5.77 -33.12
N LYS A 394 46.69 5.23 -33.38
CA LYS A 394 45.90 5.68 -34.49
C LYS A 394 45.73 7.15 -34.19
N LEU A 395 46.76 7.90 -34.57
CA LEU A 395 46.62 9.31 -34.83
C LEU A 395 45.43 9.33 -35.76
N SER A 396 44.27 9.48 -35.16
CA SER A 396 43.06 9.79 -35.89
C SER A 396 43.46 10.95 -36.76
N LYS A 397 43.44 10.80 -38.06
CA LYS A 397 43.64 11.85 -39.04
C LYS A 397 42.57 12.93 -38.98
N ARG A 398 41.90 13.08 -37.88
CA ARG A 398 41.09 14.23 -37.52
C ARG A 398 42.05 15.33 -37.03
N LYS A 399 42.35 16.25 -37.93
CA LYS A 399 42.89 17.58 -37.75
C LYS A 399 42.13 18.32 -36.64
N ASN A 400 42.28 17.92 -35.38
CA ASN A 400 42.10 18.82 -34.27
C ASN A 400 43.50 19.23 -33.84
N GLN A 401 44.06 20.16 -34.61
CA GLN A 401 45.16 20.96 -34.10
C GLN A 401 44.64 21.65 -32.82
N ILE A 402 45.11 21.22 -31.66
CA ILE A 402 44.95 21.97 -30.43
C ILE A 402 45.79 23.21 -30.64
N THR A 403 45.19 24.26 -31.12
CA THR A 403 45.82 25.54 -31.44
C THR A 403 46.12 26.33 -30.17
N ARG A 404 45.51 25.97 -29.01
CA ARG A 404 45.82 26.55 -27.69
C ARG A 404 45.68 25.49 -26.60
N LEU A 405 46.71 25.35 -25.78
CA LEU A 405 46.69 24.53 -24.53
C LEU A 405 45.90 25.27 -23.47
N THR A 406 44.57 25.01 -23.42
CA THR A 406 43.70 25.48 -22.33
C THR A 406 43.44 24.36 -21.37
N PRO A 407 43.18 24.65 -20.06
CA PRO A 407 42.80 23.60 -19.11
C PRO A 407 41.61 22.75 -19.54
N LEU A 408 40.61 23.37 -20.22
CA LEU A 408 39.42 22.68 -20.72
C LEU A 408 39.75 21.70 -21.88
N SER A 409 40.62 22.11 -22.83
CA SER A 409 41.00 21.24 -23.95
C SER A 409 41.75 19.99 -23.45
N MET A 410 42.60 20.14 -22.41
CA MET A 410 43.31 19.01 -21.81
C MET A 410 42.36 18.06 -21.06
N VAL A 411 41.36 18.57 -20.34
CA VAL A 411 40.34 17.77 -19.68
C VAL A 411 39.53 16.98 -20.70
N LEU A 412 39.07 17.58 -21.77
CA LEU A 412 38.33 16.93 -22.84
C LEU A 412 39.13 15.84 -23.58
N CYS A 413 40.44 16.05 -23.75
CA CYS A 413 41.35 15.04 -24.30
C CYS A 413 41.50 13.83 -23.38
N ASP A 414 41.68 14.08 -22.09
CA ASP A 414 41.78 13.02 -21.09
C ASP A 414 40.46 12.23 -20.99
N TRP A 415 39.30 12.90 -21.04
CA TRP A 415 37.98 12.26 -21.10
C TRP A 415 37.84 11.35 -22.31
N ASN A 416 38.26 11.82 -23.48
CA ASN A 416 38.17 11.04 -24.71
C ASN A 416 39.02 9.77 -24.64
N TYR A 417 40.13 9.81 -23.91
CA TYR A 417 41.01 8.65 -23.69
C TYR A 417 40.41 7.68 -22.65
N ARG A 418 39.67 8.17 -21.64
CA ARG A 418 39.15 7.38 -20.49
C ARG A 418 37.62 7.30 -20.47
N LYS A 419 36.98 7.37 -21.64
CA LYS A 419 35.49 7.47 -21.76
C LYS A 419 34.71 6.53 -20.86
N LEU A 420 35.08 5.23 -20.82
CA LEU A 420 34.33 4.22 -20.05
C LEU A 420 34.41 4.52 -18.55
N ARG A 421 35.58 4.86 -18.03
CA ARG A 421 35.79 5.14 -16.61
C ARG A 421 35.03 6.39 -16.18
N LYS A 422 35.12 7.46 -16.96
CA LYS A 422 34.41 8.73 -16.73
C LYS A 422 32.89 8.56 -16.85
N GLY A 423 32.44 7.80 -17.84
CA GLY A 423 31.02 7.48 -17.99
C GLY A 423 30.46 6.74 -16.76
N ILE A 424 31.18 5.74 -16.24
CA ILE A 424 30.75 5.03 -15.04
C ILE A 424 30.74 5.95 -13.81
N GLN A 425 31.73 6.84 -13.63
CA GLN A 425 31.74 7.81 -12.53
C GLN A 425 30.52 8.73 -12.57
N ILE A 426 30.21 9.29 -13.74
CA ILE A 426 29.06 10.17 -13.96
C ILE A 426 27.77 9.42 -13.68
N LEU A 427 27.62 8.19 -14.19
CA LEU A 427 26.44 7.36 -13.96
C LEU A 427 26.24 7.01 -12.47
N LEU A 428 27.32 6.76 -11.72
CA LEU A 428 27.26 6.50 -10.30
C LEU A 428 26.77 7.72 -9.51
N ILE A 429 27.28 8.93 -9.85
CA ILE A 429 26.80 10.15 -9.21
C ILE A 429 25.35 10.44 -9.61
N ALA A 430 25.00 10.28 -10.89
CA ALA A 430 23.64 10.45 -11.37
C ALA A 430 22.65 9.47 -10.71
N SER A 431 23.04 8.22 -10.49
CA SER A 431 22.17 7.23 -9.84
C SER A 431 21.83 7.56 -8.39
N VAL A 432 22.72 8.26 -7.65
CA VAL A 432 22.40 8.79 -6.32
C VAL A 432 21.27 9.82 -6.42
N LEU A 433 21.39 10.75 -7.39
CA LEU A 433 20.39 11.79 -7.60
C LEU A 433 19.03 11.19 -8.02
N VAL A 434 19.06 10.15 -8.85
CA VAL A 434 17.85 9.43 -9.24
C VAL A 434 17.21 8.76 -8.01
N ILE A 435 17.96 7.98 -7.23
CA ILE A 435 17.41 7.27 -6.05
C ILE A 435 16.87 8.26 -5.01
N CYS A 436 17.61 9.34 -4.73
CA CYS A 436 17.16 10.34 -3.76
C CYS A 436 15.97 11.15 -4.28
N GLY A 437 15.99 11.53 -5.57
CA GLY A 437 14.90 12.30 -6.19
C GLY A 437 13.61 11.51 -6.31
N THR A 438 13.66 10.27 -6.82
CA THR A 438 12.49 9.39 -6.90
C THR A 438 11.98 9.05 -5.51
N GLY A 439 12.88 8.76 -4.54
CA GLY A 439 12.50 8.53 -3.16
C GLY A 439 11.79 9.72 -2.52
N TYR A 440 12.22 10.94 -2.79
CA TYR A 440 11.54 12.15 -2.32
C TYR A 440 10.10 12.26 -2.87
N PHE A 441 9.91 12.00 -4.16
CA PHE A 441 8.58 12.04 -4.77
C PHE A 441 7.67 10.94 -4.21
N GLU A 442 8.17 9.72 -4.01
CA GLU A 442 7.39 8.62 -3.41
C GLU A 442 6.98 8.96 -1.97
N ILE A 443 7.93 9.39 -1.14
CA ILE A 443 7.64 9.79 0.24
C ILE A 443 6.58 10.89 0.25
N ARG A 444 6.75 11.92 -0.58
CA ARG A 444 5.83 13.04 -0.64
C ARG A 444 4.43 12.59 -1.08
N SER A 445 4.33 11.77 -2.11
CA SER A 445 3.06 11.23 -2.62
C SER A 445 2.31 10.46 -1.53
N GLU A 446 2.99 9.56 -0.81
CA GLU A 446 2.37 8.76 0.26
C GLU A 446 1.89 9.64 1.44
N TRP A 447 2.69 10.63 1.83
CA TRP A 447 2.28 11.54 2.91
C TRP A 447 1.16 12.50 2.51
N GLU A 448 1.12 12.96 1.25
CA GLU A 448 0.01 13.75 0.73
C GLU A 448 -1.28 12.93 0.69
N GLU A 449 -1.20 11.65 0.31
CA GLU A 449 -2.33 10.73 0.30
C GLU A 449 -2.83 10.45 1.72
N LEU A 450 -1.94 10.16 2.67
CA LEU A 450 -2.30 9.99 4.08
C LEU A 450 -2.98 11.24 4.67
N ALA A 451 -2.48 12.43 4.34
CA ALA A 451 -3.07 13.68 4.79
C ALA A 451 -4.50 13.86 4.25
N ARG A 452 -4.75 13.45 3.01
CA ARG A 452 -6.09 13.48 2.40
C ARG A 452 -7.02 12.44 3.01
N ASP A 453 -6.54 11.22 3.21
CA ASP A 453 -7.33 10.19 3.90
C ASP A 453 -7.75 10.71 5.29
N ARG A 454 -6.84 11.38 6.02
CA ARG A 454 -7.19 12.01 7.29
C ARG A 454 -8.24 13.11 7.13
N GLN A 455 -8.21 13.85 6.05
CA GLN A 455 -9.17 14.93 5.80
C GLN A 455 -10.59 14.39 5.51
N TYR A 456 -10.72 13.36 4.68
CA TYR A 456 -12.02 12.89 4.18
C TYR A 456 -12.57 11.66 4.93
N THR A 457 -11.83 10.58 5.03
CA THR A 457 -12.26 9.37 5.74
C THR A 457 -11.89 9.40 7.21
N GLY A 458 -10.71 9.91 7.52
CA GLY A 458 -10.22 10.13 8.87
C GLY A 458 -9.62 8.91 9.53
N ASN A 459 -9.07 9.15 10.72
CA ASN A 459 -8.64 8.11 11.65
C ASN A 459 -9.84 7.76 12.54
N GLY A 460 -10.74 6.89 12.08
CA GLY A 460 -11.94 6.58 12.87
C GLY A 460 -12.94 5.69 12.14
N TYR A 461 -14.22 6.00 12.31
CA TYR A 461 -15.31 5.17 11.85
C TYR A 461 -16.37 6.01 11.12
N MET A 462 -17.10 5.36 10.20
CA MET A 462 -18.30 5.91 9.61
C MET A 462 -19.48 5.02 9.99
N LEU A 463 -20.50 5.62 10.57
CA LEU A 463 -21.77 4.98 10.83
C LEU A 463 -22.75 5.35 9.72
N ASN A 464 -23.37 4.37 9.12
CA ASN A 464 -24.41 4.57 8.09
C ASN A 464 -25.69 3.84 8.52
N VAL A 465 -26.83 4.47 8.33
CA VAL A 465 -28.12 3.84 8.54
C VAL A 465 -28.36 2.85 7.40
N GLN A 466 -28.78 1.63 7.72
CA GLN A 466 -29.04 0.61 6.70
C GLN A 466 -30.30 0.96 5.87
N PRO A 467 -30.26 0.82 4.53
CA PRO A 467 -31.37 1.19 3.65
C PRO A 467 -32.71 0.48 3.97
N ASP A 468 -32.66 -0.79 4.34
CA ASP A 468 -33.85 -1.62 4.59
C ASP A 468 -34.48 -1.44 5.99
N SER A 469 -34.05 -0.44 6.72
CA SER A 469 -34.47 -0.25 8.10
C SER A 469 -35.72 0.61 8.24
N ASN A 470 -36.61 0.24 9.16
CA ASN A 470 -37.74 1.09 9.55
C ASN A 470 -37.34 2.22 10.51
N THR A 471 -36.04 2.49 10.70
CA THR A 471 -35.54 3.52 11.61
C THR A 471 -35.54 4.88 10.96
N GLN A 472 -35.83 5.92 11.74
CA GLN A 472 -35.79 7.32 11.28
C GLN A 472 -34.39 7.90 11.11
N GLY A 473 -33.36 7.12 11.43
CA GLY A 473 -31.97 7.56 11.40
C GLY A 473 -31.26 7.48 12.75
N ILE A 474 -30.03 8.01 12.81
CA ILE A 474 -29.24 8.10 14.05
C ILE A 474 -29.69 9.35 14.82
N SER A 475 -30.16 9.16 16.04
CA SER A 475 -30.67 10.26 16.86
C SER A 475 -29.56 11.21 17.35
N LYS A 476 -29.86 12.48 17.51
CA LYS A 476 -28.91 13.47 18.10
C LYS A 476 -28.35 13.07 19.46
N PRO A 477 -29.15 12.50 20.40
CA PRO A 477 -28.58 11.99 21.65
C PRO A 477 -27.53 10.91 21.45
N THR A 478 -27.70 10.02 20.47
CA THR A 478 -26.71 9.01 20.11
C THR A 478 -25.40 9.67 19.61
N VAL A 479 -25.49 10.66 18.74
CA VAL A 479 -24.32 11.42 18.26
C VAL A 479 -23.59 12.11 19.42
N GLN A 480 -24.34 12.69 20.35
CA GLN A 480 -23.76 13.31 21.55
C GLN A 480 -23.06 12.27 22.44
N THR A 481 -23.65 11.09 22.64
CA THR A 481 -23.03 10.01 23.40
C THR A 481 -21.72 9.56 22.73
N LEU A 482 -21.73 9.39 21.40
CA LEU A 482 -20.54 9.03 20.62
C LEU A 482 -19.43 10.08 20.77
N SER A 483 -19.77 11.36 20.78
CA SER A 483 -18.79 12.44 20.97
C SER A 483 -18.16 12.50 22.37
N GLN A 484 -18.77 11.86 23.36
CA GLN A 484 -18.30 11.84 24.75
C GLN A 484 -17.46 10.59 25.09
N ILE A 485 -17.33 9.65 24.16
CA ILE A 485 -16.50 8.45 24.34
C ILE A 485 -15.03 8.88 24.46
N GLU A 486 -14.34 8.34 25.46
CA GLU A 486 -12.92 8.59 25.66
C GLU A 486 -12.13 8.13 24.42
N GLY A 487 -11.25 8.99 23.91
CA GLY A 487 -10.49 8.70 22.68
C GLY A 487 -11.16 9.20 21.39
N VAL A 488 -12.43 9.62 21.43
CA VAL A 488 -13.10 10.27 20.29
C VAL A 488 -12.75 11.76 20.25
N GLU A 489 -12.23 12.24 19.14
CA GLU A 489 -11.94 13.65 18.88
C GLU A 489 -13.20 14.39 18.47
N SER A 490 -13.99 13.80 17.56
CA SER A 490 -15.26 14.38 17.10
C SER A 490 -16.21 13.29 16.60
N ALA A 491 -17.53 13.54 16.74
CA ALA A 491 -18.59 12.81 16.06
C ALA A 491 -19.37 13.81 15.21
N GLU A 492 -19.36 13.62 13.90
CA GLU A 492 -19.88 14.56 12.91
C GLU A 492 -21.08 13.95 12.20
N ALA A 493 -22.21 14.63 12.26
CA ALA A 493 -23.45 14.16 11.66
C ALA A 493 -23.60 14.68 10.22
N TYR A 494 -23.95 13.77 9.31
CA TYR A 494 -24.27 14.07 7.92
C TYR A 494 -25.66 13.59 7.56
N TYR A 495 -26.28 14.26 6.60
CA TYR A 495 -27.51 13.82 5.94
C TYR A 495 -27.16 13.27 4.57
N SER A 496 -27.92 12.29 4.08
CA SER A 496 -27.73 11.72 2.76
C SER A 496 -29.07 11.42 2.10
N THR A 497 -29.19 11.69 0.82
CA THR A 497 -30.37 11.28 0.05
C THR A 497 -30.47 9.78 -0.16
N ASP A 498 -29.35 9.03 0.02
CA ASP A 498 -29.36 7.57 -0.11
C ASP A 498 -30.28 6.89 0.90
N SER A 499 -30.49 7.53 2.06
CA SER A 499 -31.42 7.03 3.07
C SER A 499 -32.89 7.28 2.73
N ASP A 500 -33.14 8.28 1.87
CA ASP A 500 -34.49 8.65 1.47
C ASP A 500 -35.11 7.64 0.52
N GLU A 501 -34.32 6.78 -0.14
CA GLU A 501 -34.80 5.65 -0.95
C GLU A 501 -35.67 4.69 -0.15
N ARG A 502 -35.45 4.59 1.18
CA ARG A 502 -36.29 3.79 2.11
C ARG A 502 -37.75 4.23 2.14
N ASN A 503 -38.00 5.51 1.87
CA ASN A 503 -39.33 6.11 1.83
C ASN A 503 -39.85 6.28 0.41
N GLU A 504 -39.29 5.54 -0.57
CA GLU A 504 -39.59 5.69 -2.00
C GLU A 504 -39.39 7.16 -2.47
N THR A 505 -38.43 7.87 -1.88
CA THR A 505 -38.10 9.24 -2.24
C THR A 505 -36.86 9.23 -3.12
N GLU A 506 -37.01 9.68 -4.34
CA GLU A 506 -35.90 9.81 -5.31
C GLU A 506 -35.70 11.28 -5.65
N TYR A 507 -34.43 11.68 -5.76
CA TYR A 507 -34.09 13.02 -6.22
C TYR A 507 -33.47 12.93 -7.61
N THR A 508 -33.93 13.79 -8.51
CA THR A 508 -33.40 13.92 -9.88
C THR A 508 -33.00 15.35 -10.17
N ILE A 509 -31.93 15.55 -10.94
CA ILE A 509 -31.48 16.85 -11.40
C ILE A 509 -31.68 16.94 -12.91
N ALA A 510 -32.27 18.10 -13.35
CA ALA A 510 -32.42 18.38 -14.78
C ALA A 510 -31.14 19.04 -15.31
N LEU A 511 -30.53 18.42 -16.33
CA LEU A 511 -29.32 18.87 -16.98
C LEU A 511 -29.52 19.23 -18.47
N SER A 512 -30.77 19.45 -18.91
CA SER A 512 -31.12 19.77 -20.27
C SER A 512 -30.38 20.98 -20.89
N GLU A 513 -30.00 21.95 -20.05
CA GLU A 513 -29.24 23.11 -20.50
C GLU A 513 -27.77 22.79 -20.80
N TYR A 514 -27.26 21.63 -20.35
CA TYR A 514 -25.85 21.21 -20.42
C TYR A 514 -25.65 19.96 -21.31
N GLU A 515 -26.68 19.51 -22.06
CA GLU A 515 -26.61 18.30 -22.90
C GLU A 515 -25.52 18.34 -23.98
N GLN A 516 -25.08 19.54 -24.40
CA GLN A 516 -23.97 19.69 -25.35
C GLN A 516 -22.58 19.44 -24.73
N SER A 517 -22.52 19.21 -23.41
CA SER A 517 -21.29 18.90 -22.70
C SER A 517 -20.98 17.42 -22.85
N PRO A 518 -19.78 17.03 -23.36
CA PRO A 518 -19.38 15.63 -23.46
C PRO A 518 -19.41 14.89 -22.12
N TYR A 519 -19.15 15.58 -21.02
CA TYR A 519 -19.23 15.02 -19.67
C TYR A 519 -20.67 14.66 -19.28
N ILE A 520 -21.60 15.57 -19.52
CA ILE A 520 -23.02 15.34 -19.20
C ILE A 520 -23.63 14.29 -20.13
N GLU A 521 -23.28 14.29 -21.41
CA GLU A 521 -23.72 13.28 -22.38
C GLU A 521 -23.35 11.86 -21.91
N LYS A 522 -22.12 11.66 -21.46
CA LYS A 522 -21.66 10.36 -20.92
C LYS A 522 -22.45 9.92 -19.69
N ILE A 523 -22.75 10.84 -18.77
CA ILE A 523 -23.58 10.53 -17.60
C ILE A 523 -24.98 10.12 -18.01
N LEU A 524 -25.60 10.87 -18.91
CA LEU A 524 -26.97 10.58 -19.40
C LEU A 524 -27.03 9.22 -20.12
N GLU A 525 -26.04 8.90 -20.95
CA GLU A 525 -25.94 7.59 -21.61
C GLU A 525 -25.87 6.44 -20.58
N THR A 526 -25.10 6.61 -19.53
CA THR A 526 -24.95 5.59 -18.49
C THR A 526 -26.23 5.39 -17.68
N GLU A 527 -26.89 6.48 -17.28
CA GLU A 527 -28.16 6.42 -16.55
C GLU A 527 -29.27 5.72 -17.35
N GLN A 528 -29.33 5.95 -18.64
CA GLN A 528 -30.30 5.32 -19.52
C GLN A 528 -30.15 3.79 -19.60
N LEU A 529 -28.91 3.28 -19.36
CA LEU A 529 -28.67 1.83 -19.34
C LEU A 529 -29.16 1.16 -18.05
N PHE A 530 -29.23 1.90 -16.95
CA PHE A 530 -29.63 1.34 -15.65
C PHE A 530 -31.09 1.55 -15.29
N LYS A 531 -31.77 2.54 -15.87
CA LYS A 531 -33.16 2.91 -15.51
C LYS A 531 -34.05 3.01 -16.73
N GLU A 532 -35.00 2.07 -16.87
CA GLU A 532 -35.95 2.03 -17.96
C GLU A 532 -36.93 3.23 -18.00
N ASN A 533 -37.06 3.98 -16.89
CA ASN A 533 -38.07 5.03 -16.70
C ASN A 533 -37.51 6.46 -16.54
N VAL A 534 -36.22 6.68 -16.75
CA VAL A 534 -35.64 8.02 -16.67
C VAL A 534 -35.96 8.80 -17.94
N ASN A 535 -36.63 9.95 -17.82
CA ASN A 535 -36.73 10.92 -18.92
C ASN A 535 -35.34 11.31 -19.37
N ALA A 536 -35.08 11.40 -20.68
CA ALA A 536 -33.76 11.56 -21.31
C ALA A 536 -32.92 12.75 -20.81
N HIS A 537 -33.40 13.53 -19.86
CA HIS A 537 -32.79 14.79 -19.42
C HIS A 537 -32.56 14.90 -17.90
N ASN A 538 -33.04 13.91 -17.13
CA ASN A 538 -32.92 13.92 -15.67
C ASN A 538 -32.08 12.75 -15.20
N ILE A 539 -31.09 13.02 -14.38
CA ILE A 539 -30.26 11.99 -13.74
C ILE A 539 -30.57 11.91 -12.24
N SER A 540 -30.30 10.77 -11.64
CA SER A 540 -30.32 10.63 -10.18
C SER A 540 -29.38 11.62 -9.53
N PHE A 541 -29.85 12.29 -8.49
CA PHE A 541 -29.11 13.33 -7.80
C PHE A 541 -28.95 13.01 -6.33
N HIS A 542 -27.72 12.80 -5.94
CA HIS A 542 -27.34 12.52 -4.58
C HIS A 542 -26.87 13.79 -3.86
N VAL A 543 -27.21 13.91 -2.59
CA VAL A 543 -26.91 15.08 -1.79
C VAL A 543 -26.38 14.68 -0.44
N LEU A 544 -25.25 15.28 -0.06
CA LEU A 544 -24.65 15.18 1.26
C LEU A 544 -24.92 16.47 2.04
N GLY A 545 -25.58 16.36 3.18
CA GLY A 545 -25.87 17.52 4.06
C GLY A 545 -24.86 17.61 5.18
N VAL A 546 -24.25 18.79 5.34
CA VAL A 546 -23.27 19.10 6.37
C VAL A 546 -23.87 19.97 7.46
N THR A 547 -23.61 19.63 8.72
CA THR A 547 -24.22 20.29 9.88
C THR A 547 -23.32 21.30 10.58
N ARG A 548 -21.99 21.19 10.43
CA ARG A 548 -21.00 22.03 11.09
C ARG A 548 -20.12 22.77 10.09
N TRP A 549 -19.77 23.99 10.41
CA TRP A 549 -18.92 24.82 9.57
C TRP A 549 -17.52 24.23 9.37
N GLU A 550 -16.96 23.65 10.43
CA GLU A 550 -15.65 23.01 10.42
C GLU A 550 -15.60 21.84 9.42
N ASP A 551 -16.70 21.11 9.30
CA ASP A 551 -16.82 19.99 8.36
C ASP A 551 -16.92 20.49 6.92
N LEU A 552 -17.66 21.59 6.69
CA LEU A 552 -17.73 22.22 5.38
C LEU A 552 -16.37 22.80 4.93
N GLN A 553 -15.59 23.34 5.86
CA GLN A 553 -14.28 23.93 5.54
C GLN A 553 -13.33 22.90 4.88
N ARG A 554 -13.46 21.61 5.20
CA ARG A 554 -12.66 20.54 4.59
C ARG A 554 -12.90 20.45 3.09
N PHE A 555 -14.15 20.57 2.66
CA PHE A 555 -14.50 20.55 1.24
C PHE A 555 -14.11 21.85 0.53
N LEU A 556 -14.18 22.97 1.24
CA LEU A 556 -13.84 24.28 0.67
C LEU A 556 -12.36 24.40 0.28
N VAL A 557 -11.46 23.64 0.89
CA VAL A 557 -10.04 23.61 0.53
C VAL A 557 -9.82 23.15 -0.93
N ASP A 558 -10.66 22.23 -1.39
CA ASP A 558 -10.53 21.60 -2.73
C ASP A 558 -11.48 22.22 -3.78
N VAL A 559 -12.24 23.27 -3.43
CA VAL A 559 -13.09 24.01 -4.37
C VAL A 559 -12.24 24.76 -5.39
N GLN A 560 -12.54 24.58 -6.68
CA GLN A 560 -11.83 25.24 -7.77
C GLN A 560 -12.55 26.49 -8.28
N GLU A 561 -13.87 26.57 -8.13
CA GLU A 561 -14.69 27.67 -8.63
C GLU A 561 -15.75 28.07 -7.62
N GLY A 562 -15.94 29.36 -7.37
CA GLY A 562 -16.88 29.88 -6.39
C GLY A 562 -16.40 29.72 -4.95
N THR A 563 -17.27 29.96 -3.98
CA THR A 563 -17.03 29.76 -2.54
C THR A 563 -18.33 29.77 -1.78
N VAL A 564 -18.33 29.26 -0.55
CA VAL A 564 -19.45 29.36 0.39
C VAL A 564 -19.00 30.19 1.58
N THR A 565 -19.76 31.24 1.89
CA THR A 565 -19.49 32.07 3.06
C THR A 565 -20.13 31.48 4.31
N ARG A 566 -19.63 31.87 5.49
CA ARG A 566 -20.20 31.43 6.76
C ARG A 566 -21.67 31.85 6.92
N GLU A 567 -22.03 33.03 6.43
CA GLU A 567 -23.43 33.50 6.43
C GLU A 567 -24.34 32.62 5.58
N GLN A 568 -23.87 32.17 4.40
CA GLN A 568 -24.63 31.26 3.54
C GLN A 568 -24.79 29.90 4.20
N PHE A 569 -23.75 29.41 4.88
CA PHE A 569 -23.79 28.16 5.65
C PHE A 569 -24.79 28.27 6.81
N GLU A 570 -24.70 29.32 7.64
CA GLU A 570 -25.60 29.55 8.79
C GLU A 570 -27.05 29.73 8.33
N GLY A 571 -27.24 30.34 7.16
CA GLY A 571 -28.57 30.46 6.51
C GLY A 571 -29.06 29.13 5.93
N GLY A 572 -28.23 28.08 5.85
CA GLY A 572 -28.57 26.77 5.34
C GLY A 572 -28.85 26.72 3.82
N ASN A 573 -28.55 27.79 3.09
CA ASN A 573 -28.83 27.96 1.66
C ASN A 573 -27.54 28.04 0.87
N PHE A 574 -26.88 26.91 0.73
CA PHE A 574 -25.67 26.76 -0.09
C PHE A 574 -25.68 25.41 -0.82
N CYS A 575 -24.95 25.36 -1.94
CA CYS A 575 -24.73 24.14 -2.70
C CYS A 575 -23.29 24.17 -3.26
N ILE A 576 -22.50 23.18 -2.92
CA ILE A 576 -21.24 22.86 -3.59
C ILE A 576 -21.55 21.69 -4.50
N LEU A 577 -21.42 21.89 -5.80
CA LEU A 577 -21.56 20.82 -6.76
C LEU A 577 -20.24 20.05 -6.89
N VAL A 578 -20.27 18.75 -6.72
CA VAL A 578 -19.13 17.87 -6.87
C VAL A 578 -19.25 17.11 -8.18
N LEU A 579 -18.22 17.22 -9.01
CA LEU A 579 -18.10 16.54 -10.27
C LEU A 579 -16.98 15.49 -10.17
N ASN A 580 -17.36 14.21 -10.32
CA ASN A 580 -16.41 13.10 -10.30
C ASN A 580 -15.92 12.76 -11.71
N PRO A 581 -14.67 12.35 -11.92
CA PRO A 581 -14.23 11.79 -13.18
C PRO A 581 -15.00 10.51 -13.50
N LEU A 582 -15.22 10.27 -14.79
CA LEU A 582 -15.90 9.09 -15.30
C LEU A 582 -14.88 8.17 -15.97
N ARG A 583 -15.07 6.88 -15.89
CA ARG A 583 -14.31 5.88 -16.65
C ARG A 583 -15.23 5.11 -17.59
N GLU A 584 -14.70 4.71 -18.72
CA GLU A 584 -15.36 3.80 -19.62
C GLU A 584 -15.03 2.35 -19.24
N GLN A 585 -16.04 1.57 -18.92
CA GLN A 585 -15.89 0.14 -18.68
C GLN A 585 -17.03 -0.58 -19.39
N ASP A 586 -16.71 -1.49 -20.31
CA ASP A 586 -17.70 -2.28 -21.09
C ASP A 586 -18.77 -1.43 -21.79
N GLY A 587 -18.40 -0.23 -22.27
CA GLY A 587 -19.30 0.72 -22.91
C GLY A 587 -20.16 1.56 -21.94
N MET A 588 -19.93 1.47 -20.64
CA MET A 588 -20.58 2.28 -19.62
C MET A 588 -19.60 3.27 -19.00
N TYR A 589 -20.07 4.46 -18.64
CA TYR A 589 -19.28 5.46 -17.93
C TYR A 589 -19.57 5.42 -16.43
N LEU A 590 -18.67 4.85 -15.66
CA LEU A 590 -18.86 4.69 -14.23
C LEU A 590 -18.15 5.83 -13.47
N PRO A 591 -18.68 6.23 -12.31
CA PRO A 591 -17.97 7.19 -11.44
C PRO A 591 -16.67 6.58 -10.91
N TRP A 592 -15.73 7.44 -10.66
CA TRP A 592 -14.34 7.09 -10.34
C TRP A 592 -14.11 6.35 -9.03
N ASN A 593 -15.03 6.30 -8.09
CA ASN A 593 -14.82 5.73 -6.76
C ASN A 593 -14.52 4.21 -6.70
N THR A 594 -14.35 3.55 -7.84
CA THR A 594 -13.84 2.18 -7.89
C THR A 594 -12.31 2.22 -7.84
N LYS A 595 -11.69 1.36 -7.03
CA LYS A 595 -10.26 1.28 -6.66
C LYS A 595 -9.24 1.13 -7.81
N GLU A 596 -9.63 1.22 -9.05
CA GLU A 596 -8.72 1.21 -10.19
C GLU A 596 -8.30 2.63 -10.57
N MET A 597 -6.99 2.85 -10.74
CA MET A 597 -6.45 4.11 -11.24
C MET A 597 -6.96 4.39 -12.65
N VAL A 598 -7.82 5.36 -12.78
CA VAL A 598 -8.44 5.75 -14.04
C VAL A 598 -7.95 7.14 -14.44
N LYS A 599 -7.74 7.36 -15.73
CA LYS A 599 -7.48 8.69 -16.27
C LYS A 599 -8.73 9.56 -16.03
N ASP A 600 -8.52 10.75 -15.51
CA ASP A 600 -9.59 11.72 -15.35
C ASP A 600 -10.24 12.00 -16.72
N SER A 601 -11.57 11.85 -16.79
CA SER A 601 -12.34 12.38 -17.92
C SER A 601 -12.31 13.91 -17.86
N ASP A 602 -12.56 14.57 -18.96
CA ASP A 602 -12.54 16.03 -19.06
C ASP A 602 -13.72 16.67 -18.31
N ILE A 603 -13.67 16.60 -16.96
CA ILE A 603 -14.70 17.18 -16.07
C ILE A 603 -14.83 18.69 -16.31
N GLN A 604 -13.79 19.36 -16.78
CA GLN A 604 -13.84 20.78 -17.16
C GLN A 604 -14.81 21.08 -18.29
N GLU A 605 -15.16 20.08 -19.08
CA GLU A 605 -16.12 20.18 -20.18
C GLU A 605 -17.58 20.12 -19.72
N SER A 606 -17.85 20.04 -18.41
CA SER A 606 -19.21 20.00 -17.86
C SER A 606 -20.05 21.26 -18.19
N GLN A 607 -19.41 22.37 -18.51
CA GLN A 607 -20.03 23.68 -18.75
C GLN A 607 -20.81 24.29 -17.58
N ILE A 608 -21.02 23.56 -16.48
CA ILE A 608 -21.68 24.06 -15.27
C ILE A 608 -20.73 25.01 -14.53
N LYS A 609 -21.25 26.16 -14.10
CA LYS A 609 -20.49 27.23 -13.43
C LYS A 609 -21.06 27.57 -12.05
N ALA A 610 -20.20 28.12 -11.19
CA ALA A 610 -20.68 28.72 -9.95
C ALA A 610 -21.59 29.91 -10.25
N GLY A 611 -22.77 29.94 -9.64
CA GLY A 611 -23.83 30.89 -9.89
C GLY A 611 -25.01 30.34 -10.65
N ASP A 612 -24.87 29.21 -11.34
CA ASP A 612 -25.94 28.57 -12.09
C ASP A 612 -27.08 28.11 -11.16
N GLN A 613 -28.29 28.03 -11.70
CA GLN A 613 -29.46 27.50 -11.02
C GLN A 613 -29.84 26.17 -11.63
N LEU A 614 -29.86 25.12 -10.80
CA LEU A 614 -30.20 23.77 -11.23
C LEU A 614 -31.59 23.39 -10.70
N SER A 615 -32.39 22.73 -11.53
CA SER A 615 -33.70 22.22 -11.15
C SER A 615 -33.56 20.85 -10.53
N VAL A 616 -33.90 20.70 -9.27
CA VAL A 616 -33.92 19.42 -8.56
C VAL A 616 -35.36 19.04 -8.24
N THR A 617 -35.73 17.84 -8.63
CA THR A 617 -37.04 17.29 -8.39
C THR A 617 -36.97 16.16 -7.36
N CYS A 618 -37.76 16.31 -6.31
CA CYS A 618 -37.98 15.26 -5.32
C CYS A 618 -39.23 14.48 -5.72
N HIS A 619 -39.11 13.19 -5.95
CA HIS A 619 -40.20 12.25 -6.25
C HIS A 619 -40.54 11.51 -4.97
N ARG A 620 -41.70 11.75 -4.40
CA ARG A 620 -42.17 11.07 -3.19
C ARG A 620 -43.55 10.49 -3.43
N GLU A 621 -43.67 9.16 -3.30
CA GLU A 621 -44.92 8.43 -3.56
C GLU A 621 -45.54 8.76 -4.95
N LYS A 622 -46.49 9.68 -5.02
CA LYS A 622 -47.18 10.10 -6.27
C LYS A 622 -47.00 11.58 -6.60
N GLU A 623 -46.26 12.30 -5.75
CA GLU A 623 -46.07 13.75 -5.92
C GLU A 623 -44.63 14.03 -6.30
N ALA A 624 -44.43 14.88 -7.29
CA ALA A 624 -43.13 15.38 -7.69
C ALA A 624 -43.04 16.89 -7.38
N GLN A 625 -42.05 17.30 -6.59
CA GLN A 625 -41.82 18.71 -6.24
C GLN A 625 -40.51 19.16 -6.82
N THR A 626 -40.51 20.16 -7.68
CA THR A 626 -39.30 20.73 -8.27
C THR A 626 -38.94 22.03 -7.57
N LYS A 627 -37.68 22.16 -7.19
CA LYS A 627 -37.08 23.37 -6.60
C LYS A 627 -35.80 23.76 -7.35
N GLN A 628 -35.52 25.05 -7.33
CA GLN A 628 -34.29 25.59 -7.91
C GLN A 628 -33.21 25.66 -6.83
N ILE A 629 -32.00 25.15 -7.13
CA ILE A 629 -30.86 25.22 -6.27
C ILE A 629 -29.77 26.01 -6.96
N ARG A 630 -29.23 27.01 -6.27
CA ARG A 630 -28.13 27.82 -6.78
C ARG A 630 -26.81 27.16 -6.42
N VAL A 631 -25.95 26.91 -7.42
CA VAL A 631 -24.59 26.41 -7.25
C VAL A 631 -23.69 27.53 -6.71
N ASN A 632 -23.24 27.44 -5.48
CA ASN A 632 -22.35 28.44 -4.86
C ASN A 632 -20.89 28.19 -5.22
N ALA A 633 -20.52 26.91 -5.31
CA ALA A 633 -19.16 26.50 -5.57
C ALA A 633 -19.12 25.17 -6.35
N ILE A 634 -18.02 24.92 -7.03
CA ILE A 634 -17.78 23.66 -7.77
C ILE A 634 -16.48 23.04 -7.27
N LEU A 635 -16.57 21.77 -6.90
CA LEU A 635 -15.46 20.91 -6.56
C LEU A 635 -15.35 19.84 -7.67
N ARG A 636 -14.23 19.85 -8.40
CA ARG A 636 -13.91 18.82 -9.37
C ARG A 636 -12.98 17.81 -8.73
N ALA A 637 -13.49 16.62 -8.45
CA ALA A 637 -12.69 15.53 -7.94
C ALA A 637 -11.65 15.13 -9.01
N SER A 638 -10.49 14.66 -8.58
CA SER A 638 -9.38 14.35 -9.48
C SER A 638 -8.52 13.23 -8.92
N SER A 639 -8.23 12.21 -9.74
CA SER A 639 -7.27 11.17 -9.41
C SER A 639 -5.84 11.69 -9.38
N GLU A 640 -5.48 12.64 -10.25
CA GLU A 640 -4.14 13.22 -10.29
C GLU A 640 -3.79 13.99 -9.01
N LYS A 641 -4.81 14.63 -8.42
CA LYS A 641 -4.65 15.39 -7.17
C LYS A 641 -5.11 14.61 -5.94
N ASN A 642 -5.53 13.34 -6.10
CA ASN A 642 -6.11 12.52 -5.04
C ASN A 642 -7.26 13.24 -4.30
N ILE A 643 -8.13 13.94 -5.01
CA ILE A 643 -9.29 14.60 -4.42
C ILE A 643 -10.47 13.62 -4.45
N HIS A 644 -10.81 13.07 -3.29
CA HIS A 644 -11.86 12.06 -3.10
C HIS A 644 -12.81 12.46 -1.98
N PRO A 645 -13.68 13.44 -2.19
CA PRO A 645 -14.65 13.78 -1.16
C PRO A 645 -15.56 12.56 -0.89
N PRO A 646 -16.11 12.43 0.34
CA PRO A 646 -17.01 11.34 0.68
C PRO A 646 -18.17 11.33 -0.32
N TYR A 647 -18.44 10.15 -0.85
CA TYR A 647 -19.37 9.95 -1.94
C TYR A 647 -20.66 9.34 -1.41
N PRO A 648 -21.80 10.00 -1.62
CA PRO A 648 -23.08 9.48 -1.17
C PRO A 648 -23.70 8.38 -2.06
N GLY A 649 -23.01 7.92 -3.11
CA GLY A 649 -23.56 7.02 -4.12
C GLY A 649 -23.98 7.75 -5.43
N GLY A 650 -24.20 7.01 -6.53
CA GLY A 650 -24.78 7.55 -7.78
C GLY A 650 -23.81 7.90 -8.89
N THR A 651 -24.25 8.70 -9.86
CA THR A 651 -23.72 8.82 -11.22
C THR A 651 -22.60 9.78 -11.48
N GLY A 652 -21.84 10.20 -10.53
CA GLY A 652 -20.70 11.09 -10.80
C GLY A 652 -20.97 12.58 -10.53
N ILE A 653 -22.21 13.01 -10.41
CA ILE A 653 -22.56 14.37 -9.96
C ILE A 653 -23.35 14.27 -8.65
N TYR A 654 -22.88 14.97 -7.61
CA TYR A 654 -23.63 15.12 -6.37
C TYR A 654 -23.40 16.49 -5.76
N ALA A 655 -24.17 16.84 -4.72
CA ALA A 655 -24.04 18.11 -4.06
C ALA A 655 -23.71 17.98 -2.57
N ILE A 656 -23.01 18.96 -2.04
CA ILE A 656 -22.82 19.20 -0.62
C ILE A 656 -23.65 20.44 -0.23
N THR A 657 -24.60 20.26 0.70
CA THR A 657 -25.53 21.35 1.08
C THR A 657 -25.73 21.39 2.61
N GLY A 658 -26.60 22.33 3.05
CA GLY A 658 -27.11 22.37 4.41
C GLY A 658 -28.46 21.68 4.55
N LYS A 659 -28.93 21.50 5.79
CA LYS A 659 -30.21 20.84 6.12
C LYS A 659 -31.45 21.47 5.48
N ASN A 660 -31.39 22.74 5.06
CA ASN A 660 -32.52 23.42 4.40
C ASN A 660 -32.85 22.80 3.04
N PHE A 661 -31.92 22.04 2.43
CA PHE A 661 -32.23 21.27 1.24
C PHE A 661 -33.43 20.35 1.48
N TRP A 662 -33.44 19.57 2.55
CA TRP A 662 -34.53 18.65 2.90
C TRP A 662 -35.79 19.38 3.35
N LYS A 663 -35.62 20.43 4.17
CA LYS A 663 -36.75 21.23 4.68
C LYS A 663 -37.59 21.88 3.58
N GLN A 664 -36.96 22.28 2.48
CA GLN A 664 -37.70 22.83 1.34
C GLN A 664 -38.65 21.83 0.67
N TYR A 665 -38.42 20.51 0.87
CA TYR A 665 -39.32 19.44 0.42
C TYR A 665 -40.23 18.89 1.53
N GLY A 666 -40.31 19.58 2.68
CA GLY A 666 -41.16 19.18 3.82
C GLY A 666 -40.61 18.01 4.64
N ILE A 667 -39.28 17.77 4.62
CA ILE A 667 -38.63 16.74 5.42
C ILE A 667 -38.04 17.42 6.68
N ASP A 668 -38.77 17.36 7.80
CA ASP A 668 -38.39 18.00 9.05
C ASP A 668 -37.64 17.05 10.00
N SER A 669 -37.62 15.74 9.72
CA SER A 669 -36.87 14.73 10.50
C SER A 669 -35.37 15.01 10.61
N VAL A 670 -34.81 15.76 9.67
CA VAL A 670 -33.41 16.24 9.69
C VAL A 670 -33.05 17.09 10.92
N ASP A 671 -34.04 17.59 11.67
CA ASP A 671 -33.78 18.32 12.91
C ASP A 671 -33.43 17.40 14.08
N ASP A 672 -33.85 16.13 14.07
CA ASP A 672 -33.68 15.19 15.20
C ASP A 672 -32.81 13.98 14.86
N TYR A 673 -32.72 13.61 13.59
CA TYR A 673 -32.01 12.43 13.09
C TYR A 673 -31.05 12.78 11.97
N CYS A 674 -30.00 11.98 11.83
CA CYS A 674 -29.07 12.01 10.68
C CYS A 674 -28.86 10.58 10.16
N GLU A 675 -28.40 10.44 8.92
CA GLU A 675 -28.20 9.15 8.26
C GLU A 675 -26.79 8.64 8.43
N GLN A 676 -25.83 9.53 8.57
CA GLN A 676 -24.44 9.17 8.70
C GLN A 676 -23.79 9.90 9.85
N VAL A 677 -22.87 9.22 10.56
CA VAL A 677 -22.04 9.84 11.59
C VAL A 677 -20.59 9.44 11.35
N ARG A 678 -19.75 10.43 11.12
CA ARG A 678 -18.31 10.25 11.07
C ARG A 678 -17.72 10.44 12.46
N ILE A 679 -17.00 9.43 12.93
CA ILE A 679 -16.32 9.45 14.22
C ILE A 679 -14.82 9.52 13.96
N MET A 680 -14.16 10.55 14.52
CA MET A 680 -12.72 10.72 14.46
C MET A 680 -12.10 10.34 15.79
N LEU A 681 -11.02 9.56 15.77
CA LEU A 681 -10.24 9.22 16.96
C LEU A 681 -9.05 10.16 17.12
N ASN A 682 -8.70 10.41 18.38
CA ASN A 682 -7.44 11.05 18.73
C ASN A 682 -6.25 10.15 18.36
N ASP A 683 -5.13 10.73 17.93
CA ASP A 683 -3.92 9.97 17.58
C ASP A 683 -3.30 9.19 18.77
N THR A 684 -3.69 9.53 20.01
CA THR A 684 -3.17 8.91 21.25
C THR A 684 -4.19 7.99 21.93
N ALA A 685 -5.38 7.80 21.32
CA ALA A 685 -6.44 6.99 21.90
C ALA A 685 -6.04 5.51 21.94
N ASP A 686 -6.46 4.81 22.98
CA ASP A 686 -6.58 3.37 22.91
C ASP A 686 -7.76 3.05 21.97
N ALA A 687 -7.42 2.80 20.71
CA ALA A 687 -8.40 2.57 19.66
C ALA A 687 -9.35 1.40 19.99
N TYR A 688 -8.85 0.41 20.73
CA TYR A 688 -9.64 -0.77 21.10
C TYR A 688 -10.77 -0.42 22.10
N ASP A 689 -10.47 0.35 23.16
CA ASP A 689 -11.49 0.76 24.12
C ASP A 689 -12.53 1.67 23.46
N ALA A 690 -12.10 2.62 22.67
CA ALA A 690 -13.00 3.48 21.89
C ALA A 690 -13.89 2.66 20.95
N GLU A 691 -13.32 1.70 20.21
CA GLU A 691 -14.05 0.80 19.30
C GLU A 691 -15.14 0.01 20.03
N THR A 692 -14.81 -0.58 21.17
CA THR A 692 -15.78 -1.35 21.97
C THR A 692 -16.96 -0.49 22.40
N HIS A 693 -16.73 0.73 22.86
CA HIS A 693 -17.79 1.66 23.27
C HIS A 693 -18.61 2.18 22.08
N ILE A 694 -17.98 2.50 20.95
CA ILE A 694 -18.65 2.87 19.69
C ILE A 694 -19.57 1.72 19.25
N LEU A 695 -19.06 0.49 19.16
CA LEU A 695 -19.81 -0.69 18.79
C LEU A 695 -20.98 -0.95 19.73
N SER A 696 -20.81 -0.72 21.03
CA SER A 696 -21.91 -0.84 21.98
C SER A 696 -23.05 0.15 21.70
N CYS A 697 -22.71 1.39 21.31
CA CYS A 697 -23.69 2.40 20.91
C CYS A 697 -24.40 2.02 19.61
N VAL A 698 -23.65 1.52 18.62
CA VAL A 698 -24.17 1.04 17.34
C VAL A 698 -25.15 -0.13 17.56
N LYS A 699 -24.75 -1.13 18.33
CA LYS A 699 -25.59 -2.29 18.65
C LYS A 699 -26.84 -1.94 19.47
N LYS A 700 -26.78 -0.87 20.29
CA LYS A 700 -27.98 -0.33 20.98
C LYS A 700 -28.92 0.43 20.06
N ALA A 701 -28.38 1.20 19.13
CA ALA A 701 -29.17 2.00 18.22
C ALA A 701 -29.87 1.14 17.13
N GLY A 702 -29.26 0.01 16.76
CA GLY A 702 -29.78 -0.91 15.73
C GLY A 702 -29.70 -0.33 14.30
N ASN A 703 -29.74 -1.19 13.30
CA ASN A 703 -29.80 -0.83 11.88
C ASN A 703 -28.71 0.15 11.39
N ILE A 704 -27.59 0.16 12.05
CA ILE A 704 -26.44 1.01 11.73
C ILE A 704 -25.29 0.14 11.29
N ASP A 705 -24.80 0.40 10.11
CA ASP A 705 -23.54 -0.14 9.61
C ASP A 705 -22.37 0.67 10.15
N LEU A 706 -21.32 0.00 10.58
CA LEU A 706 -20.08 0.63 10.95
C LEU A 706 -19.01 0.28 9.93
N ILE A 707 -18.44 1.29 9.27
CA ILE A 707 -17.28 1.15 8.40
C ILE A 707 -16.04 1.55 9.20
N ASN A 708 -15.08 0.63 9.29
CA ASN A 708 -13.86 0.85 10.05
C ASN A 708 -12.76 1.45 9.14
N TYR A 709 -12.62 2.76 9.13
CA TYR A 709 -11.54 3.46 8.45
C TYR A 709 -10.25 3.53 9.28
N HIS A 710 -10.35 3.34 10.61
CA HIS A 710 -9.18 3.35 11.49
C HIS A 710 -8.13 2.32 11.05
N GLU A 711 -8.57 1.10 10.75
CA GLU A 711 -7.67 0.02 10.32
C GLU A 711 -7.02 0.33 8.95
N GLU A 712 -7.77 0.89 8.02
CA GLU A 712 -7.23 1.32 6.72
C GLU A 712 -6.23 2.47 6.90
N TYR A 713 -6.55 3.46 7.72
CA TYR A 713 -5.68 4.59 8.05
C TYR A 713 -4.39 4.14 8.75
N ALA A 714 -4.50 3.27 9.76
CA ALA A 714 -3.34 2.72 10.46
C ALA A 714 -2.42 1.92 9.50
N GLY A 715 -3.00 1.11 8.61
CA GLY A 715 -2.25 0.39 7.58
C GLY A 715 -1.54 1.33 6.60
N ARG A 716 -2.19 2.40 6.17
CA ARG A 716 -1.60 3.41 5.30
C ARG A 716 -0.52 4.22 6.02
N GLN A 717 -0.75 4.60 7.27
CA GLN A 717 0.25 5.26 8.11
C GLN A 717 1.51 4.38 8.26
N GLN A 718 1.34 3.08 8.52
CA GLN A 718 2.44 2.12 8.54
C GLN A 718 3.19 2.10 7.22
N THR A 719 2.48 2.13 6.11
CA THR A 719 3.07 2.18 4.77
C THR A 719 3.92 3.44 4.59
N CYS A 720 3.40 4.63 4.92
CA CYS A 720 4.13 5.90 4.83
C CYS A 720 5.44 5.87 5.64
N TYR A 721 5.40 5.42 6.88
CA TYR A 721 6.62 5.31 7.71
C TYR A 721 7.59 4.27 7.15
N SER A 722 7.10 3.14 6.67
CA SER A 722 7.92 2.08 6.10
C SER A 722 8.60 2.52 4.80
N VAL A 723 7.86 3.20 3.92
CA VAL A 723 8.39 3.79 2.69
C VAL A 723 9.46 4.83 3.03
N THR A 724 9.13 5.79 3.90
CA THR A 724 10.04 6.85 4.33
C THR A 724 11.33 6.28 4.90
N GLY A 725 11.22 5.37 5.87
CA GLY A 725 12.38 4.74 6.51
C GLY A 725 13.22 3.94 5.53
N THR A 726 12.59 3.22 4.62
CA THR A 726 13.28 2.45 3.57
C THR A 726 14.10 3.35 2.66
N PHE A 727 13.52 4.42 2.14
CA PHE A 727 14.24 5.35 1.27
C PHE A 727 15.37 6.07 1.98
N ILE A 728 15.20 6.46 3.23
CA ILE A 728 16.26 7.06 4.03
C ILE A 728 17.42 6.08 4.22
N ILE A 729 17.14 4.83 4.60
CA ILE A 729 18.17 3.79 4.79
C ILE A 729 18.91 3.55 3.48
N PHE A 730 18.19 3.31 2.38
CA PHE A 730 18.81 3.08 1.07
C PHE A 730 19.60 4.29 0.59
N GLY A 731 19.05 5.50 0.70
CA GLY A 731 19.70 6.74 0.28
C GLY A 731 21.01 6.97 1.02
N ILE A 732 21.03 6.85 2.35
CA ILE A 732 22.22 7.08 3.16
C ILE A 732 23.32 6.05 2.85
N PHE A 733 23.01 4.76 2.89
CA PHE A 733 24.02 3.73 2.67
C PHE A 733 24.50 3.70 1.22
N TYR A 734 23.62 3.96 0.25
CA TYR A 734 24.01 4.07 -1.14
C TYR A 734 24.92 5.28 -1.39
N LEU A 735 24.61 6.42 -0.79
CA LEU A 735 25.44 7.61 -0.83
C LEU A 735 26.84 7.34 -0.25
N ILE A 736 26.90 6.67 0.91
CA ILE A 736 28.18 6.28 1.53
C ILE A 736 28.97 5.37 0.57
N MET A 737 28.32 4.37 -0.03
CA MET A 737 28.95 3.48 -0.99
C MET A 737 29.54 4.26 -2.18
N VAL A 738 28.76 5.17 -2.78
CA VAL A 738 29.21 5.97 -3.92
C VAL A 738 30.36 6.92 -3.54
N ILE A 739 30.29 7.56 -2.36
CA ILE A 739 31.40 8.42 -1.87
C ILE A 739 32.70 7.62 -1.75
N ILE A 740 32.65 6.43 -1.14
CA ILE A 740 33.83 5.56 -1.01
C ILE A 740 34.40 5.24 -2.40
N VAL A 741 33.53 4.91 -3.33
CA VAL A 741 33.92 4.52 -4.68
C VAL A 741 34.51 5.69 -5.46
N VAL A 742 33.82 6.81 -5.49
CA VAL A 742 34.29 8.01 -6.20
C VAL A 742 35.63 8.47 -5.64
N SER A 743 35.78 8.46 -4.30
CA SER A 743 37.07 8.80 -3.67
C SER A 743 38.22 7.87 -4.13
N GLN A 744 37.94 6.56 -4.26
CA GLN A 744 38.91 5.58 -4.77
C GLN A 744 39.25 5.77 -6.25
N LEU A 745 38.25 6.06 -7.08
CA LEU A 745 38.48 6.31 -8.48
C LEU A 745 39.31 7.59 -8.71
N LEU A 746 39.06 8.62 -7.90
CA LEU A 746 39.85 9.85 -7.91
C LEU A 746 41.28 9.62 -7.47
N GLU A 747 41.49 8.83 -6.43
CA GLU A 747 42.88 8.50 -5.95
C GLU A 747 43.61 7.65 -7.00
N ALA A 748 42.99 6.66 -7.59
CA ALA A 748 43.56 5.87 -8.66
C ALA A 748 43.90 6.75 -9.89
N GLU A 749 43.04 7.71 -10.22
CA GLU A 749 43.27 8.66 -11.29
C GLU A 749 44.44 9.61 -11.01
N ARG A 750 44.56 10.06 -9.75
CA ARG A 750 45.67 10.88 -9.28
C ARG A 750 47.02 10.17 -9.44
N GLN A 751 47.07 8.86 -9.07
CA GLN A 751 48.26 8.03 -9.24
C GLN A 751 48.61 7.86 -10.73
N ASP A 752 47.61 7.58 -11.59
CA ASP A 752 47.85 7.43 -13.03
C ASP A 752 48.32 8.74 -13.71
N LYS A 753 47.81 9.89 -13.25
CA LYS A 753 48.19 11.22 -13.81
C LYS A 753 49.49 11.79 -13.24
N ALA A 754 49.95 11.28 -12.09
CA ALA A 754 51.12 11.82 -11.40
C ALA A 754 52.37 11.89 -12.26
N ARG A 755 52.67 10.83 -13.06
CA ARG A 755 53.79 10.81 -13.99
C ARG A 755 53.65 11.84 -15.09
N ASN A 756 52.48 11.99 -15.69
CA ASN A 756 52.22 12.96 -16.75
C ASN A 756 52.27 14.39 -16.20
N HIS A 757 51.80 14.61 -15.00
CA HIS A 757 51.90 15.92 -14.32
C HIS A 757 53.35 16.27 -14.00
N GLN A 758 54.18 15.32 -13.59
CA GLN A 758 55.62 15.56 -13.37
C GLN A 758 56.33 15.99 -14.68
N ILE A 759 55.99 15.33 -15.79
CA ILE A 759 56.58 15.68 -17.11
C ILE A 759 56.11 17.09 -17.53
N LEU A 760 54.85 17.40 -17.38
CA LEU A 760 54.28 18.72 -17.73
C LEU A 760 54.84 19.82 -16.83
N TYR A 761 55.05 19.53 -15.54
CA TYR A 761 55.69 20.43 -14.59
C TYR A 761 57.14 20.71 -14.98
N ALA A 762 57.88 19.65 -15.35
CA ALA A 762 59.25 19.79 -15.84
C ALA A 762 59.33 20.60 -17.17
N LEU A 763 58.28 20.62 -17.95
CA LEU A 763 58.12 21.44 -19.13
C LEU A 763 57.64 22.88 -18.86
N GLY A 764 57.53 23.30 -17.57
CA GLY A 764 57.26 24.68 -17.16
C GLY A 764 55.78 25.00 -16.90
N MET A 765 54.91 23.99 -16.77
CA MET A 765 53.52 24.23 -16.39
C MET A 765 53.36 24.57 -14.90
N GLU A 766 52.64 25.65 -14.60
CA GLU A 766 52.40 26.11 -13.23
C GLU A 766 51.39 25.25 -12.45
N ASN A 767 51.55 25.16 -11.15
CA ASN A 767 50.63 24.43 -10.27
C ASN A 767 49.18 24.96 -10.33
N VAL A 768 49.00 26.26 -10.62
CA VAL A 768 47.70 26.90 -10.79
C VAL A 768 46.93 26.30 -11.96
N PHE A 769 47.62 25.92 -13.05
CA PHE A 769 47.03 25.29 -14.22
C PHE A 769 46.43 23.90 -13.87
N PHE A 770 47.16 23.10 -13.10
CA PHE A 770 46.66 21.78 -12.67
C PHE A 770 45.48 21.86 -11.71
N LYS A 771 45.43 22.87 -10.83
CA LYS A 771 44.27 23.14 -9.94
C LYS A 771 43.05 23.52 -10.78
N LYS A 772 43.20 24.40 -11.80
CA LYS A 772 42.12 24.76 -12.70
C LYS A 772 41.61 23.56 -13.51
N MET A 773 42.50 22.72 -14.02
CA MET A 773 42.12 21.48 -14.73
C MET A 773 41.24 20.60 -13.84
N ARG A 774 41.66 20.35 -12.59
CA ARG A 774 40.91 19.52 -11.64
C ARG A 774 39.54 20.13 -11.32
N TYR A 775 39.49 21.44 -11.12
CA TYR A 775 38.21 22.14 -10.88
C TYR A 775 37.26 22.00 -12.05
N ILE A 776 37.73 22.23 -13.26
CA ILE A 776 36.92 22.09 -14.50
C ILE A 776 36.44 20.63 -14.68
N GLU A 777 37.29 19.65 -14.38
CA GLU A 777 36.95 18.23 -14.48
C GLU A 777 35.81 17.89 -13.54
N VAL A 778 35.90 18.27 -12.25
CA VAL A 778 34.86 18.02 -11.24
C VAL A 778 33.55 18.75 -11.61
N VAL A 779 33.62 20.00 -12.02
CA VAL A 779 32.41 20.76 -12.42
C VAL A 779 31.71 20.12 -13.62
N LEU A 780 32.46 19.65 -14.61
CA LEU A 780 31.88 18.96 -15.77
C LEU A 780 31.25 17.61 -15.38
N GLU A 781 31.93 16.82 -14.55
CA GLU A 781 31.40 15.53 -14.09
C GLU A 781 30.11 15.70 -13.27
N CYS A 782 30.12 16.61 -12.32
CA CYS A 782 28.94 16.90 -11.49
C CYS A 782 27.82 17.52 -12.32
N GLY A 783 28.12 18.42 -13.26
CA GLY A 783 27.13 19.05 -14.13
C GLY A 783 26.42 18.04 -15.03
N ILE A 784 27.15 17.15 -15.68
CA ILE A 784 26.57 16.11 -16.53
C ILE A 784 25.78 15.10 -15.67
N ALA A 785 26.30 14.72 -14.50
CA ALA A 785 25.62 13.82 -13.59
C ALA A 785 24.30 14.42 -13.09
N LEU A 786 24.27 15.73 -12.80
CA LEU A 786 23.06 16.44 -12.39
C LEU A 786 22.01 16.42 -13.52
N ILE A 787 22.41 16.73 -14.75
CA ILE A 787 21.49 16.69 -15.91
C ILE A 787 20.92 15.28 -16.08
N LEU A 788 21.75 14.25 -16.06
CA LEU A 788 21.32 12.87 -16.21
C LEU A 788 20.43 12.43 -15.02
N GLY A 789 20.74 12.87 -13.80
CA GLY A 789 19.94 12.63 -12.62
C GLY A 789 18.54 13.23 -12.73
N VAL A 790 18.46 14.52 -13.11
CA VAL A 790 17.17 15.22 -13.30
C VAL A 790 16.36 14.56 -14.42
N VAL A 791 16.98 14.22 -15.54
CA VAL A 791 16.30 13.51 -16.64
C VAL A 791 15.79 12.15 -16.16
N GLY A 792 16.58 11.41 -15.38
CA GLY A 792 16.15 10.13 -14.83
C GLY A 792 14.94 10.25 -13.90
N VAL A 793 14.91 11.27 -13.04
CA VAL A 793 13.76 11.56 -12.17
C VAL A 793 12.53 11.98 -13.00
N MET A 794 12.72 12.82 -14.04
CA MET A 794 11.62 13.22 -14.93
C MET A 794 11.02 12.03 -15.69
N ILE A 795 11.87 11.13 -16.21
CA ILE A 795 11.41 9.90 -16.88
C ILE A 795 10.57 9.06 -15.92
N TYR A 796 11.04 8.91 -14.70
CA TYR A 796 10.28 8.18 -13.68
C TYR A 796 8.89 8.82 -13.44
N TYR A 797 8.83 10.13 -13.29
CA TYR A 797 7.58 10.86 -13.08
C TYR A 797 6.59 10.76 -14.26
N VAL A 798 7.10 10.70 -15.48
CA VAL A 798 6.25 10.56 -16.70
C VAL A 798 5.74 9.13 -16.88
N ILE A 799 6.50 8.12 -16.42
CA ILE A 799 6.09 6.70 -16.51
C ILE A 799 5.05 6.35 -15.44
N LYS A 800 5.13 6.99 -14.28
CA LYS A 800 4.14 6.84 -13.18
C LYS A 800 2.86 7.62 -13.51
#